data_29bab419f986a161ba0d0cb8e2979bb4
#
_entry.id   29bab419f986a161ba0d0cb8e2979bb4
#
_cell.length_a   1.000
_cell.length_b   1.000
_cell.length_c   1.000
_cell.angle_alpha   90.00
_cell.angle_beta   90.00
_cell.angle_gamma   90.00
#
_symmetry.space_group_name_H-M   'P 1'
#
loop_
_entity.id
_entity.type
_entity.pdbx_description
1 polymer ?
#
loop_
_entity_poly.entity_id
_entity_poly.type
_entity_poly.pdbx_seq_one_letter_code
_entity_poly.pdbx_strand_id
1 'polypeptide(L)'
;MTLKDTSFVDLMLNRIYNVLIVANPYDAFMLEDDGRVDEKIFSEYAKLGLRFPPRFIQVHNREEAEEQMSSGGINLVICMPAAEDNSVFDIARGIKHDYPSIPIVVLTPFSHGITRRMQNEDLSVFEYVFCWLGNTELLLSIIKLMEDRMNLEHDIRSAGVQMLLVVEDSIRFYSSILPALYKFVLQQSLEFATEALNTSLEALRMRGRPKIVLARNYEEAWLLYNRFADNTLGVISDCRFPLTAGGEKDEEAGFKLLSAIRARDPYVPLILDSSESDKARLAKACHASFIDKNSKKIAVDLRDHLRDYFGFGDFIFRDPDTMQEVARLHNLKDLQDNIMTLPTRSLLYHISHNNVSRWLASRALFPISEFLKGITWESLQDVDAHRAIILDAIVAYRRMKNQGVVAVFQRERFDQYSNFARIGEGSLGGKGRGLAFIDHLLGRHPDLNEKEGVTVRIPKTVVLCTDIFDEFMDTNELYHVALSDIPDEEILQYFLHARLPMRLVGDMEAFLDVVDGPIAIRSSSLLEDSHYQPFAGVYSTYMIPAARDRYERLSMLSEAIKAVYASVFYQNSKDYMTATSNVIDQEKMAVILQEVVGKEYGGRFYPVISGVARSINYYPIGDEKAEEGTVSLAMGLGKYIVDGGTSLRVCPAHPNQVLQMSEMEIALRDTQTHFLALRAESTPEDAKMSVNDGFNLIKVPVRQAEADGTLQWICSTFDPVDGCIYDGFYEGRNRKIISFAGVLQNGIFPLPELMQKILRYGQDEMKRPVEIEFAVNLHADRTGEFCLLQIRPMVDNRMELDEDLTLIPDEDCLLRSHSAIGNGIYTDIRDIVYVKTEGYTPSDNPAIAEEIEKINRQIMAHSQTPSPEEEGRKESLPLRGEVGGGLYLLIGPGRWGSSDPWLGIPVKWSQISAAQVIVESGLDSFQVDPSQGTHFFQNLTSLGVCYLTVNAFRGDGIYRQEVLDALPAVQETAHVRHVRLPAPLTIKVDGCKKEAVVLQGQEG
;
A
#
# COMPACT_ATOMS: atom_id res chain seq x y z
N MET A 1 2.65 -23.64 4.37
CA MET A 1 1.69 -24.04 3.32
C MET A 1 1.65 -22.98 2.25
N THR A 2 1.96 -23.32 0.99
CA THR A 2 2.04 -22.33 -0.10
C THR A 2 0.83 -22.49 -1.01
N LEU A 3 -0.13 -21.58 -0.91
CA LEU A 3 -1.24 -21.48 -1.87
C LEU A 3 -0.72 -20.80 -3.14
N LYS A 4 -1.10 -21.32 -4.30
CA LYS A 4 -0.74 -20.70 -5.59
C LYS A 4 -1.66 -19.50 -5.82
N ASP A 5 -1.09 -18.29 -5.93
CA ASP A 5 -1.90 -17.12 -6.25
C ASP A 5 -2.48 -17.21 -7.66
N THR A 6 -3.67 -16.64 -7.83
CA THR A 6 -4.38 -16.55 -9.11
C THR A 6 -4.35 -15.10 -9.60
N SER A 7 -3.68 -14.89 -10.74
CA SER A 7 -3.71 -13.60 -11.44
C SER A 7 -5.00 -13.49 -12.27
N PHE A 8 -5.81 -12.48 -11.96
CA PHE A 8 -6.97 -12.13 -12.79
C PHE A 8 -6.63 -11.17 -13.94
N VAL A 9 -5.40 -10.67 -14.00
CA VAL A 9 -4.96 -9.70 -15.03
C VAL A 9 -5.00 -10.34 -16.41
N ASP A 10 -4.60 -11.60 -16.48
CA ASP A 10 -4.46 -12.37 -17.72
C ASP A 10 -5.78 -13.04 -18.18
N LEU A 11 -6.89 -12.81 -17.48
CA LEU A 11 -8.19 -13.38 -17.86
C LEU A 11 -8.94 -12.45 -18.81
N MET A 12 -9.84 -13.03 -19.61
CA MET A 12 -10.66 -12.31 -20.57
C MET A 12 -9.83 -11.52 -21.58
N LEU A 13 -8.82 -12.14 -22.18
CA LEU A 13 -7.93 -11.53 -23.17
C LEU A 13 -8.67 -11.11 -24.43
N ASN A 14 -9.61 -11.93 -24.87
CA ASN A 14 -10.42 -11.67 -26.07
C ASN A 14 -11.70 -10.96 -25.66
N ARG A 15 -11.82 -9.67 -25.95
CA ARG A 15 -13.01 -8.85 -25.69
C ARG A 15 -13.56 -8.29 -26.96
N ILE A 16 -14.87 -8.04 -26.95
CA ILE A 16 -15.60 -7.45 -28.05
C ILE A 16 -15.73 -5.94 -27.79
N TYR A 17 -14.99 -5.16 -28.56
CA TYR A 17 -15.01 -3.68 -28.50
C TYR A 17 -15.84 -3.07 -29.64
N ASN A 18 -15.85 -3.70 -30.81
CA ASN A 18 -16.60 -3.24 -31.97
C ASN A 18 -17.43 -4.38 -32.54
N VAL A 19 -18.71 -4.12 -32.71
CA VAL A 19 -19.70 -5.01 -33.30
C VAL A 19 -20.16 -4.43 -34.63
N LEU A 20 -19.97 -5.18 -35.72
CA LEU A 20 -20.50 -4.84 -37.04
C LEU A 20 -21.89 -5.42 -37.20
N ILE A 21 -22.89 -4.59 -37.45
CA ILE A 21 -24.26 -5.01 -37.76
C ILE A 21 -24.47 -4.91 -39.25
N VAL A 22 -24.70 -6.04 -39.90
CA VAL A 22 -25.05 -6.16 -41.30
C VAL A 22 -26.56 -6.33 -41.39
N ALA A 23 -27.27 -5.27 -41.79
CA ALA A 23 -28.73 -5.24 -41.83
C ALA A 23 -29.23 -4.28 -42.90
N ASN A 24 -30.47 -4.50 -43.40
CA ASN A 24 -31.09 -3.43 -44.21
C ASN A 24 -31.43 -2.22 -43.33
N PRO A 25 -31.61 -1.03 -43.92
CA PRO A 25 -31.83 0.20 -43.16
C PRO A 25 -33.04 0.16 -42.22
N TYR A 26 -34.09 -0.59 -42.56
CA TYR A 26 -35.29 -0.68 -41.71
C TYR A 26 -35.05 -1.60 -40.49
N ASP A 27 -34.44 -2.76 -40.69
CA ASP A 27 -34.14 -3.68 -39.61
C ASP A 27 -33.06 -3.09 -38.66
N ALA A 28 -32.08 -2.35 -39.19
CA ALA A 28 -31.11 -1.60 -38.40
C ALA A 28 -31.81 -0.53 -37.54
N PHE A 29 -32.73 0.22 -38.12
CA PHE A 29 -33.52 1.22 -37.42
C PHE A 29 -34.38 0.60 -36.31
N MET A 30 -35.02 -0.54 -36.59
CA MET A 30 -35.81 -1.27 -35.60
C MET A 30 -34.96 -1.86 -34.47
N LEU A 31 -33.72 -2.22 -34.73
CA LEU A 31 -32.77 -2.67 -33.70
C LEU A 31 -32.37 -1.51 -32.79
N GLU A 32 -32.21 -0.30 -33.35
CA GLU A 32 -31.83 0.88 -32.58
C GLU A 32 -32.88 1.36 -31.58
N ASP A 33 -34.17 0.88 -31.76
CA ASP A 33 -35.28 1.24 -30.88
C ASP A 33 -35.26 2.76 -30.55
N ASP A 34 -35.48 3.56 -31.59
CA ASP A 34 -35.35 5.02 -31.55
C ASP A 34 -33.94 5.60 -31.41
N GLY A 35 -32.90 4.93 -31.93
CA GLY A 35 -31.54 5.43 -31.98
C GLY A 35 -30.77 5.36 -30.64
N ARG A 36 -31.11 4.41 -29.76
CA ARG A 36 -30.59 4.35 -28.39
C ARG A 36 -29.95 3.04 -27.99
N VAL A 37 -29.58 2.16 -28.90
CA VAL A 37 -28.93 0.88 -28.56
C VAL A 37 -27.64 1.10 -27.77
N ASP A 38 -26.79 2.02 -28.22
CA ASP A 38 -25.54 2.37 -27.54
C ASP A 38 -25.80 2.89 -26.10
N GLU A 39 -26.77 3.76 -25.92
CA GLU A 39 -27.11 4.30 -24.59
C GLU A 39 -27.66 3.20 -23.67
N LYS A 40 -28.53 2.33 -24.19
CA LYS A 40 -29.09 1.22 -23.40
C LYS A 40 -28.02 0.21 -23.01
N ILE A 41 -27.14 -0.18 -23.92
CA ILE A 41 -26.01 -1.07 -23.63
C ILE A 41 -25.05 -0.43 -22.65
N PHE A 42 -24.72 0.87 -22.80
CA PHE A 42 -23.89 1.62 -21.85
C PHE A 42 -24.53 1.58 -20.44
N SER A 43 -25.83 1.84 -20.35
CA SER A 43 -26.54 1.79 -19.08
C SER A 43 -26.51 0.40 -18.44
N GLU A 44 -26.72 -0.67 -19.21
CA GLU A 44 -26.67 -2.06 -18.70
C GLU A 44 -25.23 -2.43 -18.26
N TYR A 45 -24.20 -2.03 -19.02
CA TYR A 45 -22.80 -2.21 -18.61
C TYR A 45 -22.50 -1.52 -17.29
N ALA A 46 -22.95 -0.27 -17.11
CA ALA A 46 -22.75 0.48 -15.86
C ALA A 46 -23.46 -0.20 -14.67
N LYS A 47 -24.73 -0.62 -14.84
CA LYS A 47 -25.50 -1.32 -13.79
C LYS A 47 -24.85 -2.65 -13.36
N LEU A 48 -24.18 -3.34 -14.27
CA LEU A 48 -23.54 -4.62 -14.05
C LEU A 48 -22.06 -4.51 -13.72
N GLY A 49 -21.54 -3.29 -13.48
CA GLY A 49 -20.14 -3.05 -13.14
C GLY A 49 -19.16 -3.44 -14.25
N LEU A 50 -19.64 -3.53 -15.48
CA LEU A 50 -18.81 -3.89 -16.64
C LEU A 50 -18.12 -2.67 -17.21
N ARG A 51 -16.87 -2.83 -17.62
CA ARG A 51 -16.08 -1.79 -18.27
C ARG A 51 -16.04 -1.99 -19.78
N PHE A 52 -15.88 -0.89 -20.52
CA PHE A 52 -15.71 -0.89 -21.97
C PHE A 52 -16.92 -1.48 -22.71
N PRO A 53 -18.07 -0.76 -22.74
CA PRO A 53 -19.20 -1.13 -23.57
C PRO A 53 -18.77 -1.14 -25.06
N PRO A 54 -19.22 -2.12 -25.87
CA PRO A 54 -18.88 -2.20 -27.26
C PRO A 54 -19.54 -1.07 -28.05
N ARG A 55 -18.86 -0.68 -29.14
CA ARG A 55 -19.40 0.23 -30.16
C ARG A 55 -20.10 -0.57 -31.24
N PHE A 56 -21.26 -0.14 -31.67
CA PHE A 56 -22.00 -0.72 -32.79
C PHE A 56 -21.78 0.09 -34.05
N ILE A 57 -21.44 -0.62 -35.16
CA ILE A 57 -21.20 -0.06 -36.46
C ILE A 57 -22.18 -0.73 -37.40
N GLN A 58 -23.01 0.06 -38.10
CA GLN A 58 -24.02 -0.46 -38.99
C GLN A 58 -23.57 -0.33 -40.45
N VAL A 59 -23.85 -1.36 -41.25
CA VAL A 59 -23.57 -1.41 -42.68
C VAL A 59 -24.77 -2.07 -43.41
N HIS A 60 -25.03 -1.60 -44.61
CA HIS A 60 -26.23 -1.98 -45.35
C HIS A 60 -25.94 -2.77 -46.64
N ASN A 61 -24.69 -2.76 -47.05
CA ASN A 61 -24.28 -3.42 -48.29
C ASN A 61 -22.86 -4.01 -48.16
N ARG A 62 -22.45 -4.73 -49.20
CA ARG A 62 -21.15 -5.41 -49.19
C ARG A 62 -19.98 -4.47 -49.20
N GLU A 63 -20.05 -3.36 -49.95
CA GLU A 63 -18.97 -2.39 -50.08
C GLU A 63 -18.67 -1.74 -48.73
N GLU A 64 -19.71 -1.29 -48.00
CA GLU A 64 -19.59 -0.76 -46.65
C GLU A 64 -19.01 -1.79 -45.66
N ALA A 65 -19.45 -3.05 -45.76
CA ALA A 65 -18.95 -4.11 -44.89
C ALA A 65 -17.46 -4.38 -45.14
N GLU A 66 -17.02 -4.47 -46.41
CA GLU A 66 -15.61 -4.65 -46.79
C GLU A 66 -14.74 -3.47 -46.33
N GLU A 67 -15.23 -2.24 -46.47
CA GLU A 67 -14.55 -1.05 -45.98
C GLU A 67 -14.33 -1.06 -44.48
N GLN A 68 -15.40 -1.34 -43.71
CA GLN A 68 -15.30 -1.42 -42.24
C GLN A 68 -14.41 -2.58 -41.77
N MET A 69 -14.49 -3.74 -42.41
CA MET A 69 -13.64 -4.91 -42.08
C MET A 69 -12.16 -4.61 -42.42
N SER A 70 -11.88 -3.95 -43.51
CA SER A 70 -10.52 -3.58 -43.93
C SER A 70 -9.90 -2.49 -43.05
N SER A 71 -10.71 -1.62 -42.44
CA SER A 71 -10.25 -0.64 -41.45
C SER A 71 -9.75 -1.30 -40.15
N GLY A 72 -10.11 -2.53 -39.91
CA GLY A 72 -9.69 -3.35 -38.74
C GLY A 72 -10.47 -3.02 -37.46
N GLY A 73 -10.25 -3.86 -36.47
CA GLY A 73 -10.79 -3.65 -35.11
C GLY A 73 -12.19 -4.25 -34.87
N ILE A 74 -12.85 -4.82 -35.87
CA ILE A 74 -14.12 -5.53 -35.68
C ILE A 74 -13.87 -6.86 -34.94
N ASN A 75 -14.67 -7.13 -33.89
CA ASN A 75 -14.50 -8.31 -33.05
C ASN A 75 -15.71 -9.27 -33.13
N LEU A 76 -16.86 -8.79 -33.59
CA LEU A 76 -18.08 -9.59 -33.74
C LEU A 76 -18.89 -9.02 -34.91
N VAL A 77 -19.48 -9.91 -35.72
CA VAL A 77 -20.44 -9.55 -36.78
C VAL A 77 -21.81 -10.10 -36.43
N ILE A 78 -22.83 -9.24 -36.46
CA ILE A 78 -24.26 -9.62 -36.30
C ILE A 78 -24.97 -9.39 -37.64
N CYS A 79 -25.49 -10.46 -38.19
CA CYS A 79 -26.19 -10.45 -39.46
C CYS A 79 -27.71 -10.52 -39.24
N MET A 80 -28.46 -9.59 -39.86
CA MET A 80 -29.93 -9.56 -39.80
C MET A 80 -30.52 -9.82 -41.21
N PRO A 81 -30.91 -11.08 -41.52
CA PRO A 81 -31.44 -11.42 -42.80
C PRO A 81 -32.88 -10.93 -42.98
N ALA A 82 -33.14 -10.34 -44.13
CA ALA A 82 -34.47 -9.95 -44.58
C ALA A 82 -35.20 -11.04 -45.36
N ALA A 83 -36.54 -10.95 -45.46
CA ALA A 83 -37.34 -11.98 -46.09
C ALA A 83 -37.12 -12.14 -47.61
N GLU A 84 -36.67 -11.11 -48.27
CA GLU A 84 -36.55 -11.06 -49.75
C GLU A 84 -35.11 -10.79 -50.22
N ASP A 85 -34.11 -10.60 -49.35
CA ASP A 85 -32.75 -10.26 -49.70
C ASP A 85 -31.74 -11.34 -49.19
N ASN A 86 -30.87 -11.85 -50.11
CA ASN A 86 -29.79 -12.82 -49.80
C ASN A 86 -28.45 -12.15 -49.54
N SER A 87 -28.33 -10.86 -49.72
CA SER A 87 -27.04 -10.15 -49.65
C SER A 87 -26.33 -10.36 -48.34
N VAL A 88 -27.08 -10.43 -47.22
CA VAL A 88 -26.51 -10.61 -45.86
C VAL A 88 -25.80 -11.97 -45.70
N PHE A 89 -26.32 -13.06 -46.30
CA PHE A 89 -25.66 -14.37 -46.22
C PHE A 89 -24.40 -14.40 -47.12
N ASP A 90 -24.41 -13.73 -48.26
CA ASP A 90 -23.24 -13.61 -49.13
C ASP A 90 -22.15 -12.76 -48.50
N ILE A 91 -22.53 -11.65 -47.87
CA ILE A 91 -21.62 -10.78 -47.11
C ILE A 91 -21.00 -11.62 -45.96
N ALA A 92 -21.77 -12.35 -45.17
CA ALA A 92 -21.28 -13.16 -44.09
C ALA A 92 -20.27 -14.22 -44.56
N ARG A 93 -20.55 -14.91 -45.69
CA ARG A 93 -19.63 -15.87 -46.29
C ARG A 93 -18.31 -15.21 -46.76
N GLY A 94 -18.38 -14.04 -47.34
CA GLY A 94 -17.19 -13.24 -47.72
C GLY A 94 -16.37 -12.88 -46.50
N ILE A 95 -16.98 -12.30 -45.46
CA ILE A 95 -16.30 -11.96 -44.22
C ILE A 95 -15.67 -13.20 -43.56
N LYS A 96 -16.38 -14.32 -43.51
CA LYS A 96 -15.84 -15.56 -42.87
C LYS A 96 -14.67 -16.16 -43.64
N HIS A 97 -14.68 -16.02 -44.97
CA HIS A 97 -13.58 -16.46 -45.82
C HIS A 97 -12.33 -15.62 -45.58
N ASP A 98 -12.47 -14.28 -45.53
CA ASP A 98 -11.34 -13.35 -45.41
C ASP A 98 -10.87 -13.17 -43.98
N TYR A 99 -11.78 -13.31 -43.03
CA TYR A 99 -11.55 -13.15 -41.56
C TYR A 99 -12.09 -14.35 -40.76
N PRO A 100 -11.51 -15.54 -40.87
CA PRO A 100 -12.07 -16.78 -40.30
C PRO A 100 -12.16 -16.79 -38.77
N SER A 101 -11.34 -15.99 -38.11
CA SER A 101 -11.31 -15.90 -36.64
C SER A 101 -12.43 -15.05 -36.04
N ILE A 102 -13.07 -14.18 -36.84
CA ILE A 102 -14.13 -13.32 -36.32
C ILE A 102 -15.44 -14.12 -36.23
N PRO A 103 -16.08 -14.14 -35.03
CA PRO A 103 -17.37 -14.81 -34.87
C PRO A 103 -18.47 -14.04 -35.63
N ILE A 104 -19.35 -14.80 -36.30
CA ILE A 104 -20.50 -14.25 -36.98
C ILE A 104 -21.77 -14.90 -36.44
N VAL A 105 -22.75 -14.11 -36.04
CA VAL A 105 -24.04 -14.59 -35.53
C VAL A 105 -25.19 -14.04 -36.36
N VAL A 106 -26.27 -14.78 -36.39
CA VAL A 106 -27.55 -14.32 -37.03
C VAL A 106 -28.48 -13.81 -35.94
N LEU A 107 -29.06 -12.66 -36.14
CA LEU A 107 -30.14 -12.12 -35.33
C LEU A 107 -31.37 -11.93 -36.20
N THR A 108 -32.47 -12.64 -35.90
CA THR A 108 -33.66 -12.68 -36.77
C THR A 108 -34.94 -12.44 -35.98
N PRO A 109 -35.91 -11.67 -36.52
CA PRO A 109 -37.22 -11.50 -35.89
C PRO A 109 -38.12 -12.74 -35.98
N PHE A 110 -37.66 -13.87 -36.55
CA PHE A 110 -38.34 -15.15 -36.64
C PHE A 110 -39.69 -15.10 -37.36
N SER A 111 -39.78 -14.35 -38.47
CA SER A 111 -40.92 -14.42 -39.37
C SER A 111 -40.96 -15.76 -40.12
N HIS A 112 -42.15 -16.25 -40.48
CA HIS A 112 -42.30 -17.50 -41.27
C HIS A 112 -41.48 -17.51 -42.57
N GLY A 113 -41.32 -16.35 -43.23
CA GLY A 113 -40.54 -16.18 -44.44
C GLY A 113 -39.05 -16.43 -44.20
N ILE A 114 -38.50 -15.82 -43.15
CA ILE A 114 -37.06 -15.95 -42.80
C ILE A 114 -36.77 -17.37 -42.33
N THR A 115 -37.64 -17.98 -41.52
CA THR A 115 -37.44 -19.37 -41.05
C THR A 115 -37.36 -20.35 -42.20
N ARG A 116 -38.28 -20.25 -43.21
CA ARG A 116 -38.27 -21.11 -44.40
C ARG A 116 -37.01 -20.91 -45.21
N ARG A 117 -36.50 -19.69 -45.26
CA ARG A 117 -35.27 -19.36 -46.00
C ARG A 117 -34.05 -19.92 -45.32
N MET A 118 -33.90 -19.73 -44.04
CA MET A 118 -32.80 -20.29 -43.25
C MET A 118 -32.70 -21.82 -43.31
N GLN A 119 -33.82 -22.51 -43.57
CA GLN A 119 -33.81 -23.96 -43.81
C GLN A 119 -33.14 -24.37 -45.13
N ASN A 120 -32.99 -23.46 -46.06
CA ASN A 120 -32.40 -23.70 -47.38
C ASN A 120 -30.99 -23.11 -47.54
N GLU A 121 -30.50 -22.34 -46.56
CA GLU A 121 -29.18 -21.72 -46.57
C GLU A 121 -28.17 -22.53 -45.76
N ASP A 122 -26.90 -22.44 -46.18
CA ASP A 122 -25.79 -23.00 -45.41
C ASP A 122 -25.46 -22.07 -44.20
N LEU A 123 -25.83 -22.56 -43.04
CA LEU A 123 -25.62 -21.82 -41.78
C LEU A 123 -24.26 -22.15 -41.11
N SER A 124 -23.39 -22.94 -41.77
CA SER A 124 -22.10 -23.35 -41.18
C SER A 124 -21.14 -22.22 -40.88
N VAL A 125 -21.29 -21.07 -41.53
CA VAL A 125 -20.51 -19.87 -41.32
C VAL A 125 -20.87 -19.13 -40.04
N PHE A 126 -22.03 -19.42 -39.44
CA PHE A 126 -22.55 -18.76 -38.26
C PHE A 126 -22.30 -19.57 -37.00
N GLU A 127 -21.80 -18.93 -35.98
CA GLU A 127 -21.62 -19.56 -34.66
C GLU A 127 -22.94 -19.89 -34.00
N TYR A 128 -23.86 -18.94 -33.98
CA TYR A 128 -25.23 -19.08 -33.44
C TYR A 128 -26.26 -18.31 -34.25
N VAL A 129 -27.51 -18.71 -34.08
CA VAL A 129 -28.67 -17.96 -34.57
C VAL A 129 -29.50 -17.52 -33.37
N PHE A 130 -29.89 -16.27 -33.31
CA PHE A 130 -30.70 -15.70 -32.22
C PHE A 130 -32.01 -15.16 -32.72
N CYS A 131 -33.06 -15.26 -31.87
CA CYS A 131 -34.36 -14.67 -32.12
C CYS A 131 -34.46 -13.31 -31.46
N TRP A 132 -34.63 -12.25 -32.27
CA TRP A 132 -34.86 -10.90 -31.76
C TRP A 132 -36.28 -10.80 -31.16
N LEU A 133 -36.37 -10.50 -29.88
CA LEU A 133 -37.62 -10.41 -29.12
C LEU A 133 -37.89 -8.97 -28.64
N GLY A 134 -37.19 -7.96 -29.20
CA GLY A 134 -37.31 -6.58 -28.78
C GLY A 134 -36.55 -6.25 -27.46
N ASN A 135 -35.60 -7.06 -27.07
CA ASN A 135 -34.88 -6.91 -25.80
C ASN A 135 -33.40 -6.67 -26.07
N THR A 136 -32.91 -5.48 -25.71
CA THR A 136 -31.46 -5.13 -25.81
C THR A 136 -30.55 -5.95 -24.88
N GLU A 137 -31.09 -6.55 -23.80
CA GLU A 137 -30.33 -7.46 -22.94
C GLU A 137 -29.87 -8.71 -23.71
N LEU A 138 -30.53 -9.05 -24.82
CA LEU A 138 -30.09 -10.13 -25.71
C LEU A 138 -28.78 -9.82 -26.40
N LEU A 139 -28.58 -8.57 -26.84
CA LEU A 139 -27.29 -8.13 -27.43
C LEU A 139 -26.14 -8.25 -26.44
N LEU A 140 -26.35 -7.84 -25.19
CA LEU A 140 -25.39 -8.06 -24.11
C LEU A 140 -25.06 -9.55 -23.98
N SER A 141 -26.08 -10.40 -23.99
CA SER A 141 -25.90 -11.85 -23.84
C SER A 141 -25.13 -12.47 -25.00
N ILE A 142 -25.40 -12.03 -26.23
CA ILE A 142 -24.67 -12.47 -27.43
C ILE A 142 -23.20 -12.11 -27.29
N ILE A 143 -22.91 -10.85 -26.94
CA ILE A 143 -21.53 -10.37 -26.76
C ILE A 143 -20.81 -11.21 -25.68
N LYS A 144 -21.45 -11.39 -24.52
CA LYS A 144 -20.85 -12.15 -23.43
C LYS A 144 -20.69 -13.63 -23.74
N LEU A 145 -21.62 -14.23 -24.49
CA LEU A 145 -21.50 -15.64 -24.93
C LEU A 145 -20.30 -15.83 -25.88
N MET A 146 -20.10 -14.89 -26.80
CA MET A 146 -18.93 -14.93 -27.68
C MET A 146 -17.63 -14.71 -26.92
N GLU A 147 -17.58 -13.74 -26.00
CA GLU A 147 -16.44 -13.53 -25.14
C GLU A 147 -16.13 -14.77 -24.28
N ASP A 148 -17.14 -15.37 -23.68
CA ASP A 148 -16.99 -16.58 -22.86
C ASP A 148 -16.44 -17.76 -23.67
N ARG A 149 -16.96 -17.98 -24.88
CA ARG A 149 -16.47 -19.02 -25.78
C ARG A 149 -15.02 -18.84 -26.20
N MET A 150 -14.64 -17.58 -26.54
CA MET A 150 -13.27 -17.27 -26.97
C MET A 150 -12.24 -17.41 -25.83
N ASN A 151 -12.65 -17.18 -24.59
CA ASN A 151 -11.73 -17.18 -23.44
C ASN A 151 -11.80 -18.45 -22.60
N LEU A 152 -12.76 -19.33 -22.81
CA LEU A 152 -13.06 -20.50 -21.95
C LEU A 152 -11.82 -21.32 -21.62
N GLU A 153 -11.12 -21.80 -22.64
CA GLU A 153 -9.98 -22.69 -22.47
C GLU A 153 -8.81 -22.00 -21.77
N HIS A 154 -8.52 -20.77 -22.18
CA HIS A 154 -7.47 -19.99 -21.57
C HIS A 154 -7.76 -19.70 -20.10
N ASP A 155 -8.95 -19.20 -19.80
CA ASP A 155 -9.31 -18.77 -18.44
C ASP A 155 -9.43 -19.95 -17.46
N ILE A 156 -9.90 -21.11 -17.92
CA ILE A 156 -9.90 -22.34 -17.13
C ILE A 156 -8.47 -22.78 -16.80
N ARG A 157 -7.59 -22.84 -17.81
CA ARG A 157 -6.21 -23.30 -17.59
C ARG A 157 -5.38 -22.36 -16.75
N SER A 158 -5.60 -21.05 -16.92
CA SER A 158 -4.81 -20.01 -16.22
C SER A 158 -5.22 -19.85 -14.77
N ALA A 159 -6.50 -19.94 -14.45
CA ALA A 159 -7.02 -19.56 -13.14
C ALA A 159 -8.02 -20.56 -12.51
N GLY A 160 -8.45 -21.59 -13.24
CA GLY A 160 -9.50 -22.50 -12.74
C GLY A 160 -10.90 -21.90 -12.82
N VAL A 161 -11.14 -20.97 -13.74
CA VAL A 161 -12.46 -20.35 -13.95
C VAL A 161 -13.51 -21.42 -14.20
N GLN A 162 -14.71 -21.23 -13.66
CA GLN A 162 -15.77 -22.22 -13.73
C GLN A 162 -16.61 -22.04 -14.98
N MET A 163 -17.11 -23.16 -15.51
CA MET A 163 -18.02 -23.25 -16.64
C MET A 163 -19.44 -23.59 -16.18
N LEU A 164 -20.44 -22.89 -16.69
CA LEU A 164 -21.85 -23.23 -16.62
C LEU A 164 -22.28 -23.74 -18.02
N LEU A 165 -22.55 -25.02 -18.14
CA LEU A 165 -22.92 -25.61 -19.42
C LEU A 165 -24.45 -25.57 -19.61
N VAL A 166 -24.88 -24.96 -20.69
CA VAL A 166 -26.29 -24.91 -21.13
C VAL A 166 -26.45 -25.74 -22.39
N VAL A 167 -27.39 -26.67 -22.41
CA VAL A 167 -27.65 -27.56 -23.57
C VAL A 167 -29.06 -27.30 -24.06
N GLU A 168 -29.18 -26.66 -25.22
CA GLU A 168 -30.46 -26.23 -25.76
C GLU A 168 -30.34 -26.02 -27.27
N ASP A 169 -31.22 -26.67 -28.09
CA ASP A 169 -31.21 -26.53 -29.53
C ASP A 169 -32.31 -25.59 -30.06
N SER A 170 -33.26 -25.19 -29.19
CA SER A 170 -34.36 -24.29 -29.57
C SER A 170 -33.90 -22.85 -29.58
N ILE A 171 -33.72 -22.27 -30.76
CA ILE A 171 -33.29 -20.88 -30.97
C ILE A 171 -34.15 -19.91 -30.16
N ARG A 172 -35.47 -20.11 -30.17
CA ARG A 172 -36.37 -19.23 -29.42
C ARG A 172 -36.18 -19.33 -27.91
N PHE A 173 -35.93 -20.54 -27.41
CA PHE A 173 -35.81 -20.76 -25.97
C PHE A 173 -34.50 -20.21 -25.43
N TYR A 174 -33.35 -20.56 -26.04
CA TYR A 174 -32.08 -20.03 -25.54
C TYR A 174 -31.99 -18.52 -25.74
N SER A 175 -32.57 -17.92 -26.79
CA SER A 175 -32.62 -16.46 -26.96
C SER A 175 -33.45 -15.78 -25.87
N SER A 176 -34.41 -16.44 -25.25
CA SER A 176 -35.22 -15.88 -24.16
C SER A 176 -34.60 -16.08 -22.78
N ILE A 177 -33.86 -17.17 -22.57
CA ILE A 177 -33.32 -17.51 -21.25
C ILE A 177 -31.94 -16.95 -20.97
N LEU A 178 -31.07 -16.86 -22.01
CA LEU A 178 -29.71 -16.34 -21.87
C LEU A 178 -29.64 -14.92 -21.27
N PRO A 179 -30.51 -13.96 -21.63
CA PRO A 179 -30.50 -12.64 -20.98
C PRO A 179 -30.71 -12.72 -19.47
N ALA A 180 -31.67 -13.53 -19.02
CA ALA A 180 -31.92 -13.70 -17.58
C ALA A 180 -30.75 -14.39 -16.88
N LEU A 181 -30.14 -15.38 -17.54
CA LEU A 181 -28.99 -16.13 -17.01
C LEU A 181 -27.74 -15.23 -16.89
N TYR A 182 -27.40 -14.49 -17.96
CA TYR A 182 -26.26 -13.54 -17.91
C TYR A 182 -26.49 -12.45 -16.90
N LYS A 183 -27.65 -11.87 -16.85
CA LYS A 183 -27.99 -10.83 -15.87
C LYS A 183 -27.79 -11.34 -14.44
N PHE A 184 -28.28 -12.53 -14.14
CA PHE A 184 -28.11 -13.14 -12.82
C PHE A 184 -26.64 -13.42 -12.51
N VAL A 185 -25.91 -14.11 -13.38
CA VAL A 185 -24.49 -14.45 -13.15
C VAL A 185 -23.63 -13.20 -13.01
N LEU A 186 -23.88 -12.16 -13.83
CA LEU A 186 -23.13 -10.90 -13.75
C LEU A 186 -23.46 -10.12 -12.47
N GLN A 187 -24.73 -10.05 -12.07
CA GLN A 187 -25.13 -9.39 -10.82
C GLN A 187 -24.54 -10.08 -9.61
N GLN A 188 -24.58 -11.42 -9.54
CA GLN A 188 -23.98 -12.16 -8.43
C GLN A 188 -22.47 -12.03 -8.42
N SER A 189 -21.84 -12.05 -9.59
CA SER A 189 -20.38 -11.85 -9.69
C SER A 189 -19.98 -10.44 -9.26
N LEU A 190 -20.78 -9.43 -9.55
CA LEU A 190 -20.57 -8.07 -9.07
C LEU A 190 -20.69 -8.00 -7.54
N GLU A 191 -21.73 -8.62 -6.98
CA GLU A 191 -21.91 -8.70 -5.53
C GLU A 191 -20.71 -9.37 -4.86
N PHE A 192 -20.22 -10.50 -5.39
CA PHE A 192 -19.02 -11.15 -4.89
C PHE A 192 -17.75 -10.31 -5.12
N ALA A 193 -17.68 -9.53 -6.19
CA ALA A 193 -16.56 -8.65 -6.46
C ALA A 193 -16.45 -7.52 -5.44
N THR A 194 -17.57 -7.03 -4.87
CA THR A 194 -17.55 -6.05 -3.78
C THR A 194 -16.84 -6.54 -2.52
N GLU A 195 -16.62 -7.86 -2.39
CA GLU A 195 -15.78 -8.44 -1.35
C GLU A 195 -14.26 -8.20 -1.59
N ALA A 196 -13.86 -7.69 -2.74
CA ALA A 196 -12.48 -7.34 -3.00
C ALA A 196 -12.04 -6.11 -2.18
N LEU A 197 -10.74 -5.98 -1.99
CA LEU A 197 -10.16 -4.99 -1.09
C LEU A 197 -10.22 -3.56 -1.63
N ASN A 198 -10.34 -3.39 -2.95
CA ASN A 198 -10.48 -2.09 -3.60
C ASN A 198 -11.14 -2.23 -4.98
N THR A 199 -11.54 -1.11 -5.57
CA THR A 199 -12.25 -1.04 -6.86
C THR A 199 -11.47 -1.63 -8.05
N SER A 200 -10.14 -1.60 -8.01
CA SER A 200 -9.33 -2.22 -9.06
C SER A 200 -9.40 -3.73 -8.99
N LEU A 201 -9.33 -4.30 -7.80
CA LEU A 201 -9.47 -5.74 -7.57
C LEU A 201 -10.90 -6.22 -7.81
N GLU A 202 -11.93 -5.40 -7.52
CA GLU A 202 -13.31 -5.69 -7.89
C GLU A 202 -13.44 -5.90 -9.39
N ALA A 203 -12.93 -4.97 -10.19
CA ALA A 203 -12.96 -5.06 -11.64
C ALA A 203 -12.16 -6.26 -12.21
N LEU A 204 -11.06 -6.63 -11.56
CA LEU A 204 -10.29 -7.82 -11.93
C LEU A 204 -11.03 -9.10 -11.55
N ARG A 205 -11.63 -9.17 -10.37
CA ARG A 205 -12.38 -10.34 -9.90
C ARG A 205 -13.57 -10.65 -10.80
N MET A 206 -14.22 -9.63 -11.39
CA MET A 206 -15.27 -9.81 -12.39
C MET A 206 -14.83 -10.60 -13.63
N ARG A 207 -13.55 -10.63 -13.97
CA ARG A 207 -13.00 -11.45 -15.07
C ARG A 207 -13.03 -12.94 -14.75
N GLY A 208 -12.92 -13.31 -13.46
CA GLY A 208 -12.98 -14.68 -12.96
C GLY A 208 -14.39 -15.23 -12.80
N ARG A 209 -15.43 -14.53 -13.23
CA ARG A 209 -16.81 -14.99 -13.20
C ARG A 209 -17.00 -16.30 -13.96
N PRO A 210 -17.95 -17.14 -13.57
CA PRO A 210 -18.29 -18.32 -14.33
C PRO A 210 -18.63 -18.00 -15.79
N LYS A 211 -18.12 -18.82 -16.72
CA LYS A 211 -18.38 -18.71 -18.14
C LYS A 211 -19.61 -19.50 -18.52
N ILE A 212 -20.52 -18.91 -19.29
CA ILE A 212 -21.68 -19.60 -19.81
C ILE A 212 -21.33 -20.13 -21.20
N VAL A 213 -21.55 -21.41 -21.42
CA VAL A 213 -21.30 -22.09 -22.69
C VAL A 213 -22.55 -22.77 -23.17
N LEU A 214 -22.96 -22.52 -24.41
CA LEU A 214 -24.14 -23.09 -25.05
C LEU A 214 -23.73 -24.21 -26.00
N ALA A 215 -24.27 -25.42 -25.76
CA ALA A 215 -24.19 -26.57 -26.66
C ALA A 215 -25.55 -26.84 -27.27
N ARG A 216 -25.61 -27.33 -28.51
CA ARG A 216 -26.87 -27.56 -29.24
C ARG A 216 -27.16 -29.03 -29.52
N ASN A 217 -26.26 -29.93 -29.15
CA ASN A 217 -26.42 -31.38 -29.33
C ASN A 217 -25.63 -32.12 -28.23
N TYR A 218 -25.88 -33.40 -28.11
CA TYR A 218 -25.27 -34.29 -27.12
C TYR A 218 -23.75 -34.37 -27.28
N GLU A 219 -23.27 -34.56 -28.50
CA GLU A 219 -21.84 -34.73 -28.77
C GLU A 219 -21.04 -33.50 -28.37
N GLU A 220 -21.50 -32.29 -28.73
CA GLU A 220 -20.91 -31.04 -28.33
C GLU A 220 -20.91 -30.85 -26.80
N ALA A 221 -22.06 -31.12 -26.16
CA ALA A 221 -22.20 -31.00 -24.73
C ALA A 221 -21.29 -31.96 -23.97
N TRP A 222 -21.23 -33.21 -24.44
CA TRP A 222 -20.39 -34.24 -23.84
C TRP A 222 -18.90 -33.95 -24.00
N LEU A 223 -18.48 -33.45 -25.19
CA LEU A 223 -17.11 -33.04 -25.44
C LEU A 223 -16.68 -31.93 -24.50
N LEU A 224 -17.48 -30.86 -24.37
CA LEU A 224 -17.23 -29.76 -23.48
C LEU A 224 -17.14 -30.18 -22.00
N TYR A 225 -18.13 -31.01 -21.56
CA TYR A 225 -18.11 -31.51 -20.20
C TYR A 225 -16.88 -32.36 -19.92
N ASN A 226 -16.53 -33.32 -20.81
CA ASN A 226 -15.36 -34.17 -20.60
C ASN A 226 -14.07 -33.40 -20.55
N ARG A 227 -13.95 -32.35 -21.35
CA ARG A 227 -12.75 -31.51 -21.40
C ARG A 227 -12.59 -30.67 -20.14
N PHE A 228 -13.68 -30.19 -19.55
CA PHE A 228 -13.69 -29.25 -18.44
C PHE A 228 -14.48 -29.74 -17.21
N ALA A 229 -14.56 -31.05 -17.00
CA ALA A 229 -15.35 -31.64 -15.93
C ALA A 229 -15.03 -31.06 -14.55
N ASP A 230 -13.74 -30.92 -14.23
CA ASP A 230 -13.27 -30.41 -12.92
C ASP A 230 -13.62 -28.96 -12.68
N ASN A 231 -13.88 -28.20 -13.74
CA ASN A 231 -14.25 -26.80 -13.72
C ASN A 231 -15.70 -26.54 -14.11
N THR A 232 -16.54 -27.62 -14.16
CA THR A 232 -17.96 -27.46 -14.41
C THR A 232 -18.69 -27.15 -13.12
N LEU A 233 -19.24 -25.94 -13.02
CA LEU A 233 -20.05 -25.50 -11.88
C LEU A 233 -21.38 -26.22 -11.83
N GLY A 234 -21.97 -26.47 -13.00
CA GLY A 234 -23.21 -27.22 -13.16
C GLY A 234 -23.68 -27.25 -14.62
N VAL A 235 -24.74 -28.05 -14.86
CA VAL A 235 -25.29 -28.25 -16.20
C VAL A 235 -26.79 -28.01 -16.20
N ILE A 236 -27.25 -27.23 -17.17
CA ILE A 236 -28.69 -27.00 -17.47
C ILE A 236 -28.96 -27.63 -18.84
N SER A 237 -29.84 -28.59 -18.91
CA SER A 237 -30.11 -29.34 -20.15
C SER A 237 -31.59 -29.42 -20.47
N ASP A 238 -31.94 -29.08 -21.71
CA ASP A 238 -33.21 -29.51 -22.27
C ASP A 238 -33.30 -31.04 -22.23
N CYS A 239 -34.53 -31.57 -22.25
CA CYS A 239 -34.75 -32.98 -22.35
C CYS A 239 -34.58 -33.51 -23.78
N ARG A 240 -34.95 -32.72 -24.81
CA ARG A 240 -35.11 -33.13 -26.19
C ARG A 240 -34.28 -32.34 -27.19
N PHE A 241 -33.17 -32.89 -27.66
CA PHE A 241 -32.31 -32.31 -28.67
C PHE A 241 -31.58 -33.38 -29.50
N PRO A 242 -30.88 -33.01 -30.60
CA PRO A 242 -30.18 -34.00 -31.44
C PRO A 242 -28.97 -34.60 -30.70
N LEU A 243 -28.68 -35.87 -31.00
CA LEU A 243 -27.46 -36.51 -30.49
C LEU A 243 -26.22 -36.02 -31.20
N THR A 244 -26.29 -35.74 -32.49
CA THR A 244 -25.20 -35.18 -33.32
C THR A 244 -25.68 -33.95 -34.08
N ALA A 245 -24.72 -33.13 -34.55
CA ALA A 245 -25.06 -31.93 -35.32
C ALA A 245 -25.86 -32.29 -36.58
N GLY A 246 -27.04 -31.67 -36.77
CA GLY A 246 -27.94 -31.91 -37.90
C GLY A 246 -28.74 -33.25 -37.82
N GLY A 247 -28.61 -34.00 -36.71
CA GLY A 247 -29.39 -35.23 -36.50
C GLY A 247 -30.85 -34.99 -36.12
N GLU A 248 -31.64 -36.05 -36.06
CA GLU A 248 -33.00 -35.98 -35.53
C GLU A 248 -32.97 -35.78 -33.99
N LYS A 249 -34.00 -35.15 -33.45
CA LYS A 249 -34.15 -34.93 -32.01
C LYS A 249 -34.47 -36.22 -31.27
N ASP A 250 -33.69 -36.53 -30.27
CA ASP A 250 -33.93 -37.65 -29.36
C ASP A 250 -34.74 -37.16 -28.15
N GLU A 251 -35.83 -37.85 -27.80
CA GLU A 251 -36.80 -37.47 -26.76
C GLU A 251 -36.20 -37.48 -25.33
N GLU A 252 -35.08 -38.19 -25.14
CA GLU A 252 -34.46 -38.40 -23.85
C GLU A 252 -32.96 -38.05 -23.88
N ALA A 253 -32.51 -37.25 -24.87
CA ALA A 253 -31.09 -36.88 -25.02
C ALA A 253 -30.53 -36.20 -23.75
N GLY A 254 -31.29 -35.31 -23.15
CA GLY A 254 -30.93 -34.66 -21.89
C GLY A 254 -30.81 -35.62 -20.72
N PHE A 255 -31.75 -36.57 -20.59
CA PHE A 255 -31.65 -37.58 -19.56
C PHE A 255 -30.41 -38.49 -19.74
N LYS A 256 -30.12 -38.90 -20.97
CA LYS A 256 -28.92 -39.69 -21.32
C LYS A 256 -27.65 -38.92 -20.96
N LEU A 257 -27.56 -37.60 -21.32
CA LEU A 257 -26.46 -36.74 -21.01
C LEU A 257 -26.25 -36.57 -19.49
N LEU A 258 -27.30 -36.16 -18.77
CA LEU A 258 -27.24 -35.95 -17.34
C LEU A 258 -26.96 -37.24 -16.56
N SER A 259 -27.43 -38.39 -17.02
CA SER A 259 -27.13 -39.69 -16.44
C SER A 259 -25.64 -40.06 -16.62
N ALA A 260 -25.09 -39.79 -17.81
CA ALA A 260 -23.66 -40.01 -18.07
C ALA A 260 -22.79 -39.10 -17.24
N ILE A 261 -23.16 -37.81 -17.08
CA ILE A 261 -22.48 -36.86 -16.22
C ILE A 261 -22.56 -37.31 -14.76
N ARG A 262 -23.72 -37.69 -14.26
CA ARG A 262 -23.95 -38.17 -12.90
C ARG A 262 -23.16 -39.43 -12.54
N ALA A 263 -22.94 -40.30 -13.52
CA ALA A 263 -22.11 -41.50 -13.34
C ALA A 263 -20.64 -41.16 -13.15
N ARG A 264 -20.16 -40.02 -13.71
CA ARG A 264 -18.78 -39.53 -13.57
C ARG A 264 -18.60 -38.65 -12.36
N ASP A 265 -19.51 -37.70 -12.12
CA ASP A 265 -19.51 -36.81 -10.94
C ASP A 265 -20.86 -36.97 -10.23
N PRO A 266 -20.88 -37.69 -9.07
CA PRO A 266 -22.09 -37.92 -8.29
C PRO A 266 -22.72 -36.64 -7.72
N TYR A 267 -21.99 -35.54 -7.65
CA TYR A 267 -22.39 -34.36 -6.86
C TYR A 267 -22.53 -33.08 -7.70
N VAL A 268 -22.16 -33.07 -8.99
CA VAL A 268 -22.32 -31.87 -9.84
C VAL A 268 -23.79 -31.44 -9.91
N PRO A 269 -24.12 -30.15 -9.74
CA PRO A 269 -25.51 -29.68 -9.88
C PRO A 269 -26.04 -29.86 -11.30
N LEU A 270 -27.22 -30.47 -11.43
CA LEU A 270 -27.86 -30.75 -12.71
C LEU A 270 -29.29 -30.20 -12.69
N ILE A 271 -29.66 -29.54 -13.79
CA ILE A 271 -31.04 -29.14 -14.08
C ILE A 271 -31.47 -29.79 -15.39
N LEU A 272 -32.63 -30.48 -15.38
CA LEU A 272 -33.35 -30.92 -16.56
C LEU A 272 -34.55 -29.99 -16.76
N ASP A 273 -34.64 -29.35 -17.91
CA ASP A 273 -35.81 -28.57 -18.26
C ASP A 273 -36.61 -29.23 -19.37
N SER A 274 -37.91 -29.06 -19.35
CA SER A 274 -38.82 -29.62 -20.36
C SER A 274 -40.14 -28.88 -20.36
N SER A 275 -40.81 -28.84 -21.54
CA SER A 275 -42.20 -28.41 -21.66
C SER A 275 -43.21 -29.52 -21.22
N GLU A 276 -42.72 -30.72 -20.99
CA GLU A 276 -43.53 -31.89 -20.58
C GLU A 276 -43.31 -32.17 -19.09
N SER A 277 -44.31 -31.94 -18.26
CA SER A 277 -44.20 -32.07 -16.80
C SER A 277 -43.95 -33.51 -16.31
N ASP A 278 -44.31 -34.52 -17.12
CA ASP A 278 -44.03 -35.93 -16.81
C ASP A 278 -42.54 -36.27 -16.85
N LYS A 279 -41.73 -35.49 -17.53
CA LYS A 279 -40.27 -35.64 -17.56
C LYS A 279 -39.59 -35.33 -16.20
N ALA A 280 -40.32 -34.74 -15.23
CA ALA A 280 -39.84 -34.58 -13.87
C ALA A 280 -39.37 -35.89 -13.21
N ARG A 281 -39.97 -37.02 -13.61
CA ARG A 281 -39.51 -38.35 -13.15
C ARG A 281 -38.11 -38.71 -13.67
N LEU A 282 -37.75 -38.29 -14.87
CA LEU A 282 -36.41 -38.51 -15.44
C LEU A 282 -35.37 -37.66 -14.71
N ALA A 283 -35.69 -36.41 -14.39
CA ALA A 283 -34.84 -35.56 -13.58
C ALA A 283 -34.56 -36.20 -12.21
N LYS A 284 -35.58 -36.69 -11.55
CA LYS A 284 -35.44 -37.40 -10.27
C LYS A 284 -34.58 -38.68 -10.39
N ALA A 285 -34.69 -39.41 -11.50
CA ALA A 285 -33.91 -40.63 -11.74
C ALA A 285 -32.40 -40.36 -11.88
N CYS A 286 -31.97 -39.22 -12.42
CA CYS A 286 -30.57 -38.78 -12.48
C CYS A 286 -30.16 -37.79 -11.38
N HIS A 287 -30.98 -37.66 -10.33
CA HIS A 287 -30.75 -36.71 -9.25
C HIS A 287 -30.51 -35.27 -9.76
N ALA A 288 -31.29 -34.83 -10.73
CA ALA A 288 -31.31 -33.46 -11.26
C ALA A 288 -32.55 -32.71 -10.75
N SER A 289 -32.45 -31.39 -10.64
CA SER A 289 -33.60 -30.52 -10.45
C SER A 289 -34.41 -30.46 -11.75
N PHE A 290 -35.72 -30.25 -11.65
CA PHE A 290 -36.61 -30.13 -12.81
C PHE A 290 -37.17 -28.72 -12.92
N ILE A 291 -37.16 -28.14 -14.13
CA ILE A 291 -37.77 -26.85 -14.45
C ILE A 291 -38.79 -27.07 -15.59
N ASP A 292 -40.01 -26.60 -15.38
CA ASP A 292 -41.04 -26.58 -16.42
C ASP A 292 -40.86 -25.36 -17.32
N LYS A 293 -40.56 -25.59 -18.61
CA LYS A 293 -40.43 -24.55 -19.64
C LYS A 293 -41.71 -23.73 -19.84
N ASN A 294 -42.87 -24.25 -19.50
CA ASN A 294 -44.15 -23.58 -19.60
C ASN A 294 -44.46 -22.69 -18.36
N SER A 295 -43.59 -22.74 -17.33
CA SER A 295 -43.77 -21.92 -16.14
C SER A 295 -43.74 -20.43 -16.51
N LYS A 296 -44.74 -19.66 -16.06
CA LYS A 296 -44.76 -18.20 -16.18
C LYS A 296 -43.64 -17.51 -15.38
N LYS A 297 -42.94 -18.26 -14.53
CA LYS A 297 -41.89 -17.83 -13.63
C LYS A 297 -40.54 -18.48 -13.91
N ILE A 298 -40.36 -19.08 -15.11
CA ILE A 298 -39.18 -19.85 -15.45
C ILE A 298 -37.84 -19.14 -15.12
N ALA A 299 -37.73 -17.84 -15.37
CA ALA A 299 -36.54 -17.07 -15.06
C ALA A 299 -36.31 -16.92 -13.53
N VAL A 300 -37.40 -16.92 -12.75
CA VAL A 300 -37.32 -16.87 -11.27
C VAL A 300 -36.94 -18.27 -10.77
N ASP A 301 -37.60 -19.31 -11.28
CA ASP A 301 -37.32 -20.67 -10.89
C ASP A 301 -35.86 -21.06 -11.18
N LEU A 302 -35.36 -20.69 -12.36
CA LEU A 302 -33.98 -20.91 -12.75
C LEU A 302 -33.01 -20.17 -11.82
N ARG A 303 -33.27 -18.87 -11.54
CA ARG A 303 -32.45 -18.06 -10.65
C ARG A 303 -32.39 -18.68 -9.24
N ASP A 304 -33.51 -19.10 -8.70
CA ASP A 304 -33.59 -19.70 -7.38
C ASP A 304 -32.81 -21.04 -7.32
N HIS A 305 -32.88 -21.88 -8.36
CA HIS A 305 -32.06 -23.08 -8.44
C HIS A 305 -30.57 -22.80 -8.56
N LEU A 306 -30.17 -21.80 -9.35
CA LEU A 306 -28.76 -21.38 -9.46
C LEU A 306 -28.23 -20.86 -8.12
N ARG A 307 -29.00 -20.04 -7.42
CA ARG A 307 -28.65 -19.54 -6.12
C ARG A 307 -28.48 -20.67 -5.09
N ASP A 308 -29.43 -21.56 -5.03
CA ASP A 308 -29.53 -22.55 -3.94
C ASP A 308 -28.64 -23.78 -4.17
N TYR A 309 -28.37 -24.16 -5.43
CA TYR A 309 -27.64 -25.40 -5.74
C TYR A 309 -26.34 -25.22 -6.49
N PHE A 310 -26.13 -24.11 -7.23
CA PHE A 310 -24.92 -23.88 -8.00
C PHE A 310 -23.88 -22.99 -7.25
N GLY A 311 -24.18 -22.67 -6.00
CA GLY A 311 -23.26 -21.96 -5.13
C GLY A 311 -23.25 -20.43 -5.28
N PHE A 312 -24.23 -19.81 -5.94
CA PHE A 312 -24.31 -18.36 -6.07
C PHE A 312 -24.90 -17.65 -4.86
N GLY A 313 -25.69 -18.32 -4.02
CA GLY A 313 -26.25 -17.77 -2.79
C GLY A 313 -25.35 -17.93 -1.57
N ASP A 314 -25.92 -17.64 -0.39
CA ASP A 314 -25.33 -17.99 0.90
C ASP A 314 -25.07 -19.49 0.97
N PHE A 315 -23.98 -19.86 1.66
CA PHE A 315 -23.75 -21.27 1.92
C PHE A 315 -24.52 -21.70 3.15
N ILE A 316 -25.43 -22.65 2.95
CA ILE A 316 -26.26 -23.21 4.02
C ILE A 316 -25.73 -24.59 4.41
N PHE A 317 -25.12 -24.66 5.61
CA PHE A 317 -24.80 -25.94 6.21
C PHE A 317 -26.08 -26.60 6.70
N ARG A 318 -26.28 -27.85 6.30
CA ARG A 318 -27.46 -28.64 6.64
C ARG A 318 -27.05 -29.90 7.38
N ASP A 319 -27.88 -30.33 8.31
CA ASP A 319 -27.72 -31.63 8.91
C ASP A 319 -28.02 -32.71 7.85
N PRO A 320 -27.15 -33.71 7.61
CA PRO A 320 -27.28 -34.65 6.52
C PRO A 320 -28.47 -35.60 6.66
N ASP A 321 -28.97 -35.81 7.89
CA ASP A 321 -30.09 -36.75 8.16
C ASP A 321 -31.46 -36.05 8.08
N THR A 322 -31.53 -34.80 8.59
CA THR A 322 -32.78 -34.02 8.68
C THR A 322 -32.94 -32.98 7.58
N MET A 323 -31.84 -32.63 6.89
CA MET A 323 -31.74 -31.53 5.93
C MET A 323 -32.09 -30.15 6.50
N GLN A 324 -32.18 -30.02 7.81
CA GLN A 324 -32.41 -28.75 8.49
C GLN A 324 -31.14 -27.87 8.43
N GLU A 325 -31.36 -26.57 8.32
CA GLU A 325 -30.28 -25.56 8.38
C GLU A 325 -29.62 -25.53 9.77
N VAL A 326 -28.31 -25.66 9.82
CA VAL A 326 -27.51 -25.61 11.06
C VAL A 326 -26.62 -24.40 11.12
N ALA A 327 -26.25 -23.86 9.97
CA ALA A 327 -25.51 -22.59 9.87
C ALA A 327 -25.68 -22.01 8.47
N ARG A 328 -25.55 -20.67 8.36
CA ARG A 328 -25.58 -19.91 7.11
C ARG A 328 -24.36 -19.00 7.04
N LEU A 329 -23.65 -19.05 5.93
CA LEU A 329 -22.44 -18.28 5.70
C LEU A 329 -22.60 -17.40 4.44
N HIS A 330 -22.24 -16.15 4.53
CA HIS A 330 -22.36 -15.18 3.44
C HIS A 330 -21.04 -15.04 2.64
N ASN A 331 -19.89 -15.16 3.31
CA ASN A 331 -18.58 -14.91 2.74
C ASN A 331 -17.48 -15.78 3.36
N LEU A 332 -16.24 -15.62 2.87
CA LEU A 332 -15.09 -16.39 3.34
C LEU A 332 -14.75 -16.11 4.82
N LYS A 333 -15.00 -14.89 5.30
CA LYS A 333 -14.77 -14.53 6.71
C LYS A 333 -15.73 -15.29 7.63
N ASP A 334 -16.99 -15.40 7.25
CA ASP A 334 -17.96 -16.19 8.01
C ASP A 334 -17.54 -17.65 8.11
N LEU A 335 -16.97 -18.21 7.03
CA LEU A 335 -16.43 -19.58 7.06
C LEU A 335 -15.24 -19.67 8.03
N GLN A 336 -14.33 -18.71 8.03
CA GLN A 336 -13.22 -18.64 8.95
C GLN A 336 -13.68 -18.59 10.40
N ASP A 337 -14.64 -17.74 10.71
CA ASP A 337 -15.09 -17.49 12.09
C ASP A 337 -15.90 -18.68 12.63
N ASN A 338 -16.55 -19.45 11.77
CA ASN A 338 -17.42 -20.55 12.17
C ASN A 338 -16.83 -21.96 12.00
N ILE A 339 -15.72 -22.14 11.26
CA ILE A 339 -15.19 -23.46 10.90
C ILE A 339 -14.93 -24.36 12.11
N MET A 340 -14.50 -23.80 13.22
CA MET A 340 -14.20 -24.55 14.45
C MET A 340 -15.47 -24.98 15.22
N THR A 341 -16.60 -24.29 15.01
CA THR A 341 -17.85 -24.50 15.74
C THR A 341 -18.92 -25.25 14.93
N LEU A 342 -18.75 -25.34 13.60
CA LEU A 342 -19.70 -26.05 12.74
C LEU A 342 -19.89 -27.51 13.17
N PRO A 343 -21.13 -28.08 13.13
CA PRO A 343 -21.36 -29.49 13.44
C PRO A 343 -20.54 -30.40 12.53
N THR A 344 -19.81 -31.33 13.13
CA THR A 344 -18.89 -32.24 12.44
C THR A 344 -19.53 -33.00 11.27
N ARG A 345 -20.72 -33.57 11.47
CA ARG A 345 -21.42 -34.32 10.45
C ARG A 345 -21.79 -33.44 9.26
N SER A 346 -22.28 -32.22 9.50
CA SER A 346 -22.64 -31.28 8.44
C SER A 346 -21.39 -30.81 7.67
N LEU A 347 -20.29 -30.50 8.36
CA LEU A 347 -19.04 -30.12 7.72
C LEU A 347 -18.52 -31.25 6.80
N LEU A 348 -18.44 -32.48 7.31
CA LEU A 348 -17.99 -33.64 6.54
C LEU A 348 -18.88 -33.90 5.31
N TYR A 349 -20.19 -33.82 5.48
CA TYR A 349 -21.14 -33.98 4.39
C TYR A 349 -20.87 -32.97 3.27
N HIS A 350 -20.80 -31.69 3.61
CA HIS A 350 -20.66 -30.64 2.59
C HIS A 350 -19.29 -30.59 1.93
N ILE A 351 -18.22 -30.94 2.64
CA ILE A 351 -16.89 -31.00 2.04
C ILE A 351 -16.73 -32.22 1.15
N SER A 352 -17.13 -33.39 1.60
CA SER A 352 -17.05 -34.65 0.82
C SER A 352 -17.90 -34.63 -0.47
N HIS A 353 -18.95 -33.80 -0.51
CA HIS A 353 -19.77 -33.55 -1.68
C HIS A 353 -19.30 -32.38 -2.54
N ASN A 354 -18.12 -31.78 -2.24
CA ASN A 354 -17.57 -30.60 -2.92
C ASN A 354 -18.48 -29.36 -2.92
N ASN A 355 -19.46 -29.29 -2.01
CA ASN A 355 -20.38 -28.16 -1.96
C ASN A 355 -19.69 -26.86 -1.56
N VAL A 356 -18.82 -26.91 -0.54
CA VAL A 356 -18.05 -25.73 -0.09
C VAL A 356 -17.08 -25.27 -1.16
N SER A 357 -16.36 -26.20 -1.82
CA SER A 357 -15.42 -25.86 -2.88
C SER A 357 -16.10 -25.21 -4.09
N ARG A 358 -17.29 -25.69 -4.49
CA ARG A 358 -18.09 -25.06 -5.57
C ARG A 358 -18.55 -23.67 -5.19
N TRP A 359 -19.03 -23.50 -3.94
CA TRP A 359 -19.44 -22.19 -3.44
C TRP A 359 -18.30 -21.17 -3.44
N LEU A 360 -17.08 -21.60 -3.11
CA LEU A 360 -15.89 -20.75 -3.19
C LEU A 360 -15.48 -20.47 -4.66
N ALA A 361 -15.59 -21.49 -5.53
CA ALA A 361 -15.26 -21.36 -6.94
C ALA A 361 -16.20 -20.40 -7.69
N SER A 362 -17.51 -20.41 -7.36
CA SER A 362 -18.48 -19.46 -7.94
C SER A 362 -18.15 -18.00 -7.60
N ARG A 363 -17.45 -17.79 -6.47
CA ARG A 363 -16.94 -16.49 -5.98
C ARG A 363 -15.55 -16.14 -6.47
N ALA A 364 -15.00 -16.92 -7.41
CA ALA A 364 -13.63 -16.75 -7.90
C ALA A 364 -12.54 -16.84 -6.79
N LEU A 365 -12.79 -17.66 -5.76
CA LEU A 365 -11.84 -17.98 -4.69
C LEU A 365 -11.11 -19.29 -5.02
N PHE A 366 -10.52 -19.36 -6.22
CA PHE A 366 -9.99 -20.60 -6.80
C PHE A 366 -8.93 -21.29 -5.95
N PRO A 367 -7.89 -20.61 -5.37
CA PRO A 367 -6.87 -21.28 -4.57
C PRO A 367 -7.43 -22.05 -3.37
N ILE A 368 -8.39 -21.48 -2.66
CA ILE A 368 -9.05 -22.15 -1.52
C ILE A 368 -9.98 -23.27 -2.01
N SER A 369 -10.71 -23.03 -3.10
CA SER A 369 -11.58 -24.04 -3.69
C SER A 369 -10.80 -25.29 -4.10
N GLU A 370 -9.69 -25.12 -4.81
CA GLU A 370 -8.82 -26.23 -5.23
C GLU A 370 -8.19 -26.95 -4.03
N PHE A 371 -7.77 -26.19 -3.03
CA PHE A 371 -7.24 -26.77 -1.80
C PHE A 371 -8.27 -27.69 -1.11
N LEU A 372 -9.52 -27.24 -0.99
CA LEU A 372 -10.58 -28.04 -0.36
C LEU A 372 -10.96 -29.29 -1.17
N LYS A 373 -10.89 -29.23 -2.50
CA LYS A 373 -11.11 -30.42 -3.36
C LYS A 373 -10.05 -31.50 -3.14
N GLY A 374 -8.83 -31.10 -2.77
CA GLY A 374 -7.72 -32.02 -2.53
C GLY A 374 -7.75 -32.71 -1.17
N ILE A 375 -8.61 -32.30 -0.24
CA ILE A 375 -8.69 -32.91 1.09
C ILE A 375 -9.49 -34.22 1.04
N THR A 376 -8.84 -35.33 1.37
CA THR A 376 -9.48 -36.61 1.57
C THR A 376 -9.81 -36.82 3.05
N TRP A 377 -11.06 -37.06 3.35
CA TRP A 377 -11.58 -37.27 4.71
C TRP A 377 -11.75 -38.74 4.99
N GLU A 378 -10.72 -39.43 5.49
CA GLU A 378 -10.78 -40.87 5.69
C GLU A 378 -11.32 -41.30 7.06
N SER A 379 -11.31 -40.43 8.05
CA SER A 379 -11.86 -40.76 9.36
C SER A 379 -12.41 -39.56 10.14
N LEU A 380 -13.43 -39.82 10.98
CA LEU A 380 -14.01 -38.85 11.92
C LEU A 380 -13.06 -38.47 13.07
N GLN A 381 -11.95 -39.20 13.27
CA GLN A 381 -11.04 -38.98 14.40
C GLN A 381 -10.11 -37.79 14.19
N ASP A 382 -9.88 -37.35 12.94
CA ASP A 382 -8.97 -36.26 12.61
C ASP A 382 -9.68 -34.95 12.23
N VAL A 383 -10.98 -34.81 12.56
CA VAL A 383 -11.79 -33.68 12.09
C VAL A 383 -11.28 -32.35 12.62
N ASP A 384 -10.83 -32.28 13.87
CA ASP A 384 -10.34 -31.04 14.44
C ASP A 384 -8.98 -30.62 13.84
N ALA A 385 -8.12 -31.58 13.51
CA ALA A 385 -6.89 -31.31 12.76
C ALA A 385 -7.21 -30.77 11.36
N HIS A 386 -8.19 -31.35 10.66
CA HIS A 386 -8.63 -30.85 9.35
C HIS A 386 -9.25 -29.46 9.45
N ARG A 387 -10.03 -29.14 10.49
CA ARG A 387 -10.56 -27.80 10.74
C ARG A 387 -9.44 -26.79 10.88
N ALA A 388 -8.40 -27.12 11.66
CA ALA A 388 -7.24 -26.26 11.82
C ALA A 388 -6.51 -26.05 10.50
N ILE A 389 -6.32 -27.10 9.69
CA ILE A 389 -5.69 -27.00 8.35
C ILE A 389 -6.52 -26.11 7.41
N ILE A 390 -7.84 -26.21 7.43
CA ILE A 390 -8.72 -25.37 6.61
C ILE A 390 -8.65 -23.93 7.10
N LEU A 391 -8.69 -23.69 8.41
CA LEU A 391 -8.56 -22.37 9.00
C LEU A 391 -7.24 -21.73 8.62
N ASP A 392 -6.15 -22.47 8.75
CA ASP A 392 -4.80 -21.99 8.37
C ASP A 392 -4.72 -21.66 6.88
N ALA A 393 -5.37 -22.46 6.02
CA ALA A 393 -5.42 -22.19 4.59
C ALA A 393 -6.22 -20.91 4.27
N ILE A 394 -7.38 -20.72 4.92
CA ILE A 394 -8.18 -19.50 4.76
C ILE A 394 -7.38 -18.26 5.23
N VAL A 395 -6.76 -18.36 6.39
CA VAL A 395 -5.93 -17.29 6.95
C VAL A 395 -4.74 -16.96 6.04
N ALA A 396 -4.03 -18.00 5.57
CA ALA A 396 -2.92 -17.83 4.62
C ALA A 396 -3.36 -17.16 3.33
N TYR A 397 -4.51 -17.57 2.77
CA TYR A 397 -5.10 -16.95 1.58
C TYR A 397 -5.45 -15.48 1.80
N ARG A 398 -6.13 -15.17 2.91
CA ARG A 398 -6.50 -13.78 3.23
C ARG A 398 -5.28 -12.89 3.44
N ARG A 399 -4.26 -13.39 4.15
CA ARG A 399 -2.97 -12.67 4.28
C ARG A 399 -2.31 -12.43 2.93
N MET A 400 -2.23 -13.46 2.09
CA MET A 400 -1.66 -13.35 0.74
C MET A 400 -2.40 -12.28 -0.11
N LYS A 401 -3.74 -12.25 -0.04
CA LYS A 401 -4.54 -11.27 -0.79
C LYS A 401 -4.50 -9.86 -0.20
N ASN A 402 -4.32 -9.72 1.10
CA ASN A 402 -4.19 -8.42 1.78
C ASN A 402 -2.80 -7.80 1.58
N GLN A 403 -1.77 -8.61 1.38
CA GLN A 403 -0.38 -8.14 1.29
C GLN A 403 -0.14 -7.33 0.02
N GLY A 404 0.43 -6.15 0.17
CA GLY A 404 0.71 -5.24 -0.95
C GLY A 404 -0.50 -4.53 -1.54
N VAL A 405 -1.63 -4.55 -0.86
CA VAL A 405 -2.89 -3.95 -1.32
C VAL A 405 -3.37 -2.87 -0.37
N VAL A 406 -3.56 -1.67 -0.89
CA VAL A 406 -4.27 -0.60 -0.17
C VAL A 406 -5.75 -0.94 -0.17
N ALA A 407 -6.23 -1.51 0.92
CA ALA A 407 -7.63 -1.87 1.09
C ALA A 407 -8.49 -0.64 1.43
N VAL A 408 -9.73 -0.61 0.95
CA VAL A 408 -10.74 0.32 1.46
C VAL A 408 -11.23 -0.23 2.80
N PHE A 409 -11.21 0.62 3.83
CA PHE A 409 -11.66 0.22 5.16
C PHE A 409 -13.14 -0.12 5.17
N GLN A 410 -13.48 -1.30 5.66
CA GLN A 410 -14.85 -1.77 5.85
C GLN A 410 -14.95 -2.39 7.24
N ARG A 411 -15.84 -1.88 8.08
CA ARG A 411 -15.99 -2.25 9.50
C ARG A 411 -16.16 -3.75 9.69
N GLU A 412 -16.98 -4.39 8.85
CA GLU A 412 -17.33 -5.80 8.94
C GLU A 412 -16.18 -6.72 8.50
N ARG A 413 -15.19 -6.20 7.78
CA ARG A 413 -14.10 -6.97 7.18
C ARG A 413 -12.73 -6.68 7.77
N PHE A 414 -12.59 -5.54 8.43
CA PHE A 414 -11.34 -5.20 9.12
C PHE A 414 -11.19 -6.10 10.34
N ASP A 415 -10.11 -6.88 10.39
CA ASP A 415 -9.85 -7.85 11.45
C ASP A 415 -8.34 -7.99 11.72
N GLN A 416 -8.00 -8.97 12.58
CA GLN A 416 -6.62 -9.23 12.97
C GLN A 416 -5.67 -9.58 11.79
N TYR A 417 -6.19 -9.93 10.63
CA TYR A 417 -5.41 -10.27 9.43
C TYR A 417 -5.30 -9.12 8.42
N SER A 418 -5.96 -8.01 8.69
CA SER A 418 -5.86 -6.78 7.90
C SER A 418 -4.60 -6.02 8.29
N ASN A 419 -3.73 -5.67 7.32
CA ASN A 419 -2.48 -4.99 7.58
C ASN A 419 -2.58 -3.49 7.28
N PHE A 420 -3.14 -3.13 6.11
CA PHE A 420 -3.18 -1.77 5.63
C PHE A 420 -4.54 -1.43 5.02
N ALA A 421 -5.18 -0.37 5.50
CA ALA A 421 -6.44 0.11 4.94
C ALA A 421 -6.49 1.65 4.89
N ARG A 422 -7.36 2.19 4.02
CA ARG A 422 -7.63 3.63 3.93
C ARG A 422 -9.10 3.94 4.20
N ILE A 423 -9.34 5.08 4.84
CA ILE A 423 -10.66 5.69 5.00
C ILE A 423 -10.66 6.98 4.19
N GLY A 424 -11.59 7.11 3.26
CA GLY A 424 -11.68 8.22 2.31
C GLY A 424 -11.12 7.89 0.93
N GLU A 425 -11.28 8.82 -0.01
CA GLU A 425 -10.88 8.69 -1.42
C GLU A 425 -9.72 9.62 -1.80
N GLY A 426 -9.29 10.49 -0.88
CA GLY A 426 -8.19 11.41 -1.07
C GLY A 426 -6.81 10.75 -1.06
N SER A 427 -5.76 11.56 -0.95
CA SER A 427 -4.38 11.08 -0.86
C SER A 427 -4.07 10.45 0.50
N LEU A 428 -3.18 9.46 0.50
CA LEU A 428 -2.60 8.86 1.70
C LEU A 428 -1.51 9.76 2.34
N GLY A 429 -1.08 10.81 1.66
CA GLY A 429 0.10 11.60 2.03
C GLY A 429 1.42 10.85 1.79
N GLY A 430 2.54 11.47 2.12
CA GLY A 430 3.87 10.93 1.85
C GLY A 430 4.19 9.67 2.64
N LYS A 431 4.10 9.74 3.97
CA LYS A 431 4.36 8.58 4.85
C LYS A 431 3.38 7.43 4.59
N GLY A 432 2.09 7.72 4.36
CA GLY A 432 1.08 6.70 4.02
C GLY A 432 1.41 5.97 2.73
N ARG A 433 1.88 6.69 1.70
CA ARG A 433 2.36 6.08 0.44
C ARG A 433 3.61 5.22 0.66
N GLY A 434 4.55 5.68 1.50
CA GLY A 434 5.73 4.91 1.89
C GLY A 434 5.37 3.59 2.57
N LEU A 435 4.41 3.59 3.50
CA LEU A 435 3.93 2.38 4.18
C LEU A 435 3.22 1.41 3.21
N ALA A 436 2.38 1.92 2.31
CA ALA A 436 1.76 1.11 1.27
C ALA A 436 2.79 0.48 0.34
N PHE A 437 3.87 1.22 0.02
CA PHE A 437 4.98 0.71 -0.76
C PHE A 437 5.75 -0.40 -0.04
N ILE A 438 6.00 -0.24 1.28
CA ILE A 438 6.63 -1.31 2.10
C ILE A 438 5.78 -2.59 2.05
N ASP A 439 4.46 -2.47 2.24
CA ASP A 439 3.58 -3.64 2.21
C ASP A 439 3.64 -4.36 0.85
N HIS A 440 3.69 -3.58 -0.24
CA HIS A 440 3.90 -4.11 -1.59
C HIS A 440 5.28 -4.79 -1.75
N LEU A 441 6.34 -4.16 -1.26
CA LEU A 441 7.71 -4.71 -1.29
C LEU A 441 7.77 -6.04 -0.55
N LEU A 442 7.18 -6.14 0.64
CA LEU A 442 7.13 -7.38 1.41
C LEU A 442 6.38 -8.49 0.65
N GLY A 443 5.33 -8.16 -0.11
CA GLY A 443 4.62 -9.10 -0.97
C GLY A 443 5.48 -9.66 -2.10
N ARG A 444 6.38 -8.85 -2.65
CA ARG A 444 7.29 -9.25 -3.74
C ARG A 444 8.52 -10.01 -3.27
N HIS A 445 8.90 -9.87 -2.00
CA HIS A 445 10.10 -10.47 -1.41
C HIS A 445 9.77 -11.39 -0.22
N PRO A 446 9.09 -12.54 -0.45
CA PRO A 446 8.71 -13.48 0.60
C PRO A 446 9.92 -14.10 1.33
N ASP A 447 11.12 -14.06 0.71
CA ASP A 447 12.37 -14.53 1.31
C ASP A 447 12.78 -13.79 2.59
N LEU A 448 12.19 -12.62 2.85
CA LEU A 448 12.35 -11.91 4.12
C LEU A 448 11.72 -12.64 5.31
N ASN A 449 10.75 -13.51 5.05
CA ASN A 449 10.04 -14.32 6.06
C ASN A 449 10.39 -15.84 5.99
N GLU A 450 11.43 -16.22 5.26
CA GLU A 450 11.80 -17.65 5.14
C GLU A 450 12.48 -18.22 6.40
N LYS A 451 13.11 -17.38 7.21
CA LYS A 451 13.82 -17.83 8.41
C LYS A 451 12.81 -18.14 9.53
N GLU A 452 12.82 -19.37 10.00
CA GLU A 452 11.94 -19.82 11.09
C GLU A 452 12.11 -18.94 12.35
N GLY A 453 11.01 -18.54 12.95
CA GLY A 453 10.99 -17.67 14.13
C GLY A 453 11.18 -16.19 13.85
N VAL A 454 11.27 -15.77 12.58
CA VAL A 454 11.38 -14.36 12.17
C VAL A 454 10.15 -13.96 11.40
N THR A 455 9.50 -12.87 11.83
CA THR A 455 8.37 -12.28 11.11
C THR A 455 8.71 -10.85 10.71
N VAL A 456 8.71 -10.56 9.41
CA VAL A 456 8.88 -9.20 8.88
C VAL A 456 7.52 -8.69 8.40
N ARG A 457 7.05 -7.58 8.96
CA ARG A 457 5.73 -7.02 8.68
C ARG A 457 5.69 -5.51 8.83
N ILE A 458 4.62 -4.88 8.37
CA ILE A 458 4.21 -3.55 8.85
C ILE A 458 3.27 -3.71 10.05
N PRO A 459 3.25 -2.80 11.03
CA PRO A 459 2.21 -2.77 12.05
C PRO A 459 0.85 -2.50 11.41
N LYS A 460 -0.23 -2.89 12.08
CA LYS A 460 -1.58 -2.59 11.59
C LYS A 460 -1.76 -1.10 11.41
N THR A 461 -2.20 -0.71 10.22
CA THR A 461 -2.23 0.69 9.79
C THR A 461 -3.56 1.01 9.11
N VAL A 462 -4.20 2.08 9.55
CA VAL A 462 -5.33 2.70 8.85
C VAL A 462 -4.98 4.15 8.57
N VAL A 463 -5.19 4.59 7.33
CA VAL A 463 -4.90 5.95 6.90
C VAL A 463 -6.19 6.70 6.64
N LEU A 464 -6.40 7.80 7.36
CA LEU A 464 -7.42 8.80 7.05
C LEU A 464 -6.92 9.66 5.90
N CYS A 465 -7.54 9.57 4.74
CA CYS A 465 -7.12 10.30 3.55
C CYS A 465 -7.36 11.80 3.66
N THR A 466 -6.75 12.58 2.78
CA THR A 466 -6.80 14.06 2.81
C THR A 466 -8.20 14.64 2.64
N ASP A 467 -9.13 13.93 2.02
CA ASP A 467 -10.53 14.35 1.92
C ASP A 467 -11.27 14.41 3.28
N ILE A 468 -10.82 13.58 4.24
CA ILE A 468 -11.33 13.64 5.62
C ILE A 468 -10.88 14.93 6.31
N PHE A 469 -9.66 15.38 6.05
CA PHE A 469 -9.15 16.66 6.54
C PHE A 469 -9.93 17.82 5.93
N ASP A 470 -10.14 17.82 4.60
CA ASP A 470 -10.94 18.84 3.93
C ASP A 470 -12.35 18.92 4.52
N GLU A 471 -13.03 17.77 4.68
CA GLU A 471 -14.37 17.70 5.28
C GLU A 471 -14.37 18.25 6.72
N PHE A 472 -13.35 17.94 7.52
CA PHE A 472 -13.20 18.44 8.89
C PHE A 472 -13.00 19.95 8.93
N MET A 473 -12.11 20.50 8.11
CA MET A 473 -11.81 21.92 8.04
C MET A 473 -13.02 22.74 7.57
N ASP A 474 -13.68 22.30 6.51
CA ASP A 474 -14.81 22.97 5.90
C ASP A 474 -16.05 22.94 6.81
N THR A 475 -16.36 21.76 7.39
CA THR A 475 -17.55 21.61 8.25
C THR A 475 -17.48 22.48 9.52
N ASN A 476 -16.28 22.70 10.04
CA ASN A 476 -16.07 23.50 11.25
C ASN A 476 -15.56 24.93 10.96
N GLU A 477 -15.46 25.34 9.69
CA GLU A 477 -14.99 26.66 9.27
C GLU A 477 -13.65 27.09 9.89
N LEU A 478 -12.69 26.15 10.00
CA LEU A 478 -11.47 26.35 10.80
C LEU A 478 -10.38 27.18 10.13
N TYR A 479 -10.42 27.39 8.82
CA TYR A 479 -9.34 28.07 8.10
C TYR A 479 -9.04 29.48 8.62
N HIS A 480 -10.08 30.22 9.02
CA HIS A 480 -9.89 31.59 9.53
C HIS A 480 -9.11 31.63 10.87
N VAL A 481 -9.29 30.61 11.73
CA VAL A 481 -8.51 30.45 12.97
C VAL A 481 -7.12 29.92 12.67
N ALA A 482 -7.05 28.90 11.84
CA ALA A 482 -5.82 28.19 11.50
C ALA A 482 -4.74 29.12 10.88
N LEU A 483 -5.18 30.07 10.02
CA LEU A 483 -4.29 31.01 9.34
C LEU A 483 -4.01 32.29 10.14
N SER A 484 -4.62 32.46 11.31
CA SER A 484 -4.38 33.62 12.19
C SER A 484 -3.06 33.50 12.96
N ASP A 485 -2.55 34.63 13.47
CA ASP A 485 -1.32 34.71 14.27
C ASP A 485 -1.59 34.53 15.78
N ILE A 486 -2.42 33.54 16.15
CA ILE A 486 -2.67 33.19 17.56
C ILE A 486 -1.71 32.11 18.04
N PRO A 487 -1.48 31.99 19.37
CA PRO A 487 -0.61 30.95 19.92
C PRO A 487 -1.04 29.53 19.54
N ASP A 488 -0.07 28.63 19.41
CA ASP A 488 -0.31 27.22 19.02
C ASP A 488 -1.28 26.50 19.98
N GLU A 489 -1.23 26.84 21.27
CA GLU A 489 -2.15 26.32 22.31
C GLU A 489 -3.60 26.72 22.02
N GLU A 490 -3.83 27.93 21.55
CA GLU A 490 -5.17 28.40 21.20
C GLU A 490 -5.65 27.73 19.92
N ILE A 491 -4.82 27.59 18.89
CA ILE A 491 -5.13 26.83 17.68
C ILE A 491 -5.55 25.40 18.06
N LEU A 492 -4.77 24.74 18.91
CA LEU A 492 -5.07 23.39 19.39
C LEU A 492 -6.45 23.34 20.05
N GLN A 493 -6.80 24.30 20.93
CA GLN A 493 -8.09 24.31 21.62
C GLN A 493 -9.27 24.44 20.64
N TYR A 494 -9.17 25.29 19.62
CA TYR A 494 -10.21 25.38 18.58
C TYR A 494 -10.41 24.05 17.85
N PHE A 495 -9.32 23.37 17.48
CA PHE A 495 -9.39 22.08 16.81
C PHE A 495 -9.96 20.99 17.71
N LEU A 496 -9.61 20.95 18.99
CA LEU A 496 -10.13 19.98 19.95
C LEU A 496 -11.64 20.12 20.15
N HIS A 497 -12.19 21.35 20.13
CA HIS A 497 -13.63 21.62 20.24
C HIS A 497 -14.40 21.32 18.93
N ALA A 498 -13.73 21.26 17.81
CA ALA A 498 -14.33 20.94 16.51
C ALA A 498 -14.82 19.48 16.44
N ARG A 499 -15.74 19.20 15.53
CA ARG A 499 -16.36 17.88 15.39
C ARG A 499 -15.77 17.10 14.21
N LEU A 500 -15.28 15.90 14.46
CA LEU A 500 -14.94 14.98 13.37
C LEU A 500 -16.18 14.54 12.60
N PRO A 501 -16.04 14.16 11.31
CA PRO A 501 -17.12 13.56 10.53
C PRO A 501 -17.79 12.39 11.24
N MET A 502 -19.12 12.41 11.37
CA MET A 502 -19.86 11.39 12.14
C MET A 502 -19.62 9.94 11.65
N ARG A 503 -19.40 9.78 10.34
CA ARG A 503 -19.10 8.45 9.74
C ARG A 503 -17.81 7.85 10.28
N LEU A 504 -16.85 8.68 10.64
CA LEU A 504 -15.53 8.25 11.11
C LEU A 504 -15.60 7.60 12.51
N VAL A 505 -16.57 7.97 13.35
CA VAL A 505 -16.69 7.44 14.71
C VAL A 505 -16.81 5.90 14.71
N GLY A 506 -17.72 5.36 13.89
CA GLY A 506 -17.88 3.90 13.80
C GLY A 506 -16.69 3.18 13.15
N ASP A 507 -15.95 3.86 12.26
CA ASP A 507 -14.74 3.31 11.67
C ASP A 507 -13.59 3.27 12.71
N MET A 508 -13.48 4.31 13.55
CA MET A 508 -12.53 4.32 14.68
C MET A 508 -12.87 3.24 15.70
N GLU A 509 -14.16 3.03 16.01
CA GLU A 509 -14.58 1.96 16.90
C GLU A 509 -14.17 0.58 16.37
N ALA A 510 -14.44 0.30 15.08
CA ALA A 510 -14.05 -0.96 14.45
C ALA A 510 -12.52 -1.15 14.40
N PHE A 511 -11.75 -0.07 14.24
CA PHE A 511 -10.31 -0.11 14.34
C PHE A 511 -9.85 -0.47 15.77
N LEU A 512 -10.46 0.14 16.79
CA LEU A 512 -10.16 -0.11 18.19
C LEU A 512 -10.55 -1.53 18.65
N ASP A 513 -11.53 -2.17 18.00
CA ASP A 513 -11.90 -3.58 18.28
C ASP A 513 -10.83 -4.59 17.81
N VAL A 514 -9.94 -4.17 16.92
CA VAL A 514 -8.89 -5.03 16.33
C VAL A 514 -7.49 -4.73 16.85
N VAL A 515 -7.24 -3.50 17.30
CA VAL A 515 -5.94 -3.05 17.81
C VAL A 515 -6.05 -2.89 19.33
N ASP A 516 -5.59 -3.84 20.10
CA ASP A 516 -5.65 -3.80 21.59
C ASP A 516 -4.52 -2.95 22.20
N GLY A 517 -3.37 -2.81 21.51
CA GLY A 517 -2.19 -2.10 21.96
C GLY A 517 -2.27 -0.58 21.85
N PRO A 518 -1.23 0.15 22.29
CA PRO A 518 -1.10 1.58 22.05
C PRO A 518 -1.15 1.93 20.56
N ILE A 519 -1.56 3.16 20.24
CA ILE A 519 -1.70 3.64 18.87
C ILE A 519 -0.85 4.89 18.67
N ALA A 520 -0.11 4.92 17.57
CA ALA A 520 0.56 6.11 17.07
C ALA A 520 -0.34 6.80 16.03
N ILE A 521 -0.58 8.09 16.24
CA ILE A 521 -1.33 8.96 15.34
C ILE A 521 -0.31 9.88 14.68
N ARG A 522 0.01 9.58 13.42
CA ARG A 522 1.12 10.20 12.69
C ARG A 522 0.59 11.09 11.59
N SER A 523 1.23 12.24 11.42
CA SER A 523 1.02 13.09 10.25
C SER A 523 1.45 12.38 8.95
N SER A 524 0.76 12.66 7.88
CA SER A 524 1.12 12.23 6.52
C SER A 524 0.66 13.28 5.51
N SER A 525 1.38 14.39 5.45
CA SER A 525 1.05 15.46 4.53
C SER A 525 1.46 15.12 3.09
N LEU A 526 0.97 15.89 2.13
CA LEU A 526 1.36 15.73 0.73
C LEU A 526 2.84 16.04 0.49
N LEU A 527 3.41 16.94 1.30
CA LEU A 527 4.80 17.40 1.20
C LEU A 527 5.77 16.51 2.00
N GLU A 528 5.29 15.82 3.04
CA GLU A 528 6.13 14.85 3.76
C GLU A 528 6.61 13.75 2.82
N ASP A 529 7.90 13.41 2.94
CA ASP A 529 8.57 12.44 2.08
C ASP A 529 8.51 12.79 0.58
N SER A 530 8.36 14.09 0.25
CA SER A 530 8.44 14.58 -1.13
C SER A 530 9.87 14.46 -1.66
N HIS A 531 10.00 14.28 -2.99
CA HIS A 531 11.32 14.12 -3.62
C HIS A 531 12.15 15.41 -3.66
N TYR A 532 11.52 16.56 -3.45
CA TYR A 532 12.16 17.86 -3.67
C TYR A 532 12.35 18.67 -2.38
N GLN A 533 11.48 18.52 -1.42
CA GLN A 533 11.49 19.28 -0.16
C GLN A 533 10.88 18.43 0.96
N PRO A 534 11.66 17.63 1.68
CA PRO A 534 11.13 16.79 2.75
C PRO A 534 10.77 17.62 3.98
N PHE A 535 9.60 17.38 4.50
CA PHE A 535 9.04 18.00 5.71
C PHE A 535 9.22 17.07 6.92
N ALA A 536 10.43 16.58 7.17
CA ALA A 536 10.66 15.65 8.26
C ALA A 536 10.61 16.35 9.63
N GLY A 537 9.78 15.84 10.54
CA GLY A 537 9.69 16.33 11.93
C GLY A 537 9.06 17.73 12.09
N VAL A 538 8.35 18.22 11.07
CA VAL A 538 7.65 19.51 11.12
C VAL A 538 6.30 19.35 11.80
N TYR A 539 5.58 18.29 11.49
CA TYR A 539 4.25 18.01 12.03
C TYR A 539 4.30 17.03 13.20
N SER A 540 3.31 17.09 14.08
CA SER A 540 3.25 16.31 15.31
C SER A 540 2.90 14.85 15.08
N THR A 541 3.40 13.98 15.96
CA THR A 541 3.06 12.56 16.06
C THR A 541 2.70 12.24 17.50
N TYR A 542 1.44 11.91 17.75
CA TYR A 542 0.97 11.56 19.08
C TYR A 542 0.94 10.05 19.26
N MET A 543 1.23 9.59 20.47
CA MET A 543 1.06 8.19 20.86
C MET A 543 0.09 8.13 22.03
N ILE A 544 -0.96 7.32 21.89
CA ILE A 544 -1.94 7.11 22.96
C ILE A 544 -1.80 5.72 23.56
N PRO A 545 -1.90 5.57 24.90
CA PRO A 545 -1.82 4.29 25.58
C PRO A 545 -3.04 3.42 25.31
N ALA A 546 -2.95 2.14 25.64
CA ALA A 546 -4.06 1.21 25.64
C ALA A 546 -4.92 1.46 26.88
N ALA A 547 -5.89 2.39 26.80
CA ALA A 547 -6.83 2.62 27.90
C ALA A 547 -7.77 1.42 28.07
N ARG A 548 -8.17 1.14 29.32
CA ARG A 548 -9.08 0.03 29.65
C ARG A 548 -10.50 0.30 29.21
N ASP A 549 -10.93 1.56 29.26
CA ASP A 549 -12.26 1.98 28.80
C ASP A 549 -12.25 2.33 27.31
N ARG A 550 -13.17 1.70 26.57
CA ARG A 550 -13.33 1.91 25.13
C ARG A 550 -13.68 3.36 24.79
N TYR A 551 -14.55 4.00 25.57
CA TYR A 551 -14.97 5.38 25.32
C TYR A 551 -13.83 6.37 25.57
N GLU A 552 -13.04 6.15 26.63
CA GLU A 552 -11.84 6.94 26.89
C GLU A 552 -10.85 6.82 25.74
N ARG A 553 -10.62 5.60 25.26
CA ARG A 553 -9.71 5.34 24.14
C ARG A 553 -10.17 5.99 22.85
N LEU A 554 -11.50 5.96 22.57
CA LEU A 554 -12.09 6.61 21.41
C LEU A 554 -11.98 8.15 21.50
N SER A 555 -12.17 8.72 22.68
CA SER A 555 -11.97 10.15 22.94
C SER A 555 -10.53 10.57 22.69
N MET A 556 -9.57 9.85 23.28
CA MET A 556 -8.14 10.12 23.08
C MET A 556 -7.73 10.02 21.61
N LEU A 557 -8.22 9.00 20.89
CA LEU A 557 -7.96 8.83 19.46
C LEU A 557 -8.53 10.01 18.66
N SER A 558 -9.77 10.41 18.94
CA SER A 558 -10.41 11.55 18.31
C SER A 558 -9.65 12.86 18.56
N GLU A 559 -9.23 13.12 19.79
CA GLU A 559 -8.47 14.31 20.16
C GLU A 559 -7.08 14.30 19.52
N ALA A 560 -6.39 13.16 19.46
CA ALA A 560 -5.08 13.04 18.82
C ALA A 560 -5.15 13.29 17.30
N ILE A 561 -6.20 12.81 16.62
CA ILE A 561 -6.43 13.11 15.20
C ILE A 561 -6.56 14.63 14.99
N LYS A 562 -7.38 15.28 15.81
CA LYS A 562 -7.57 16.75 15.75
C LYS A 562 -6.30 17.51 16.05
N ALA A 563 -5.49 17.03 17.00
CA ALA A 563 -4.22 17.63 17.35
C ALA A 563 -3.18 17.50 16.21
N VAL A 564 -3.17 16.38 15.49
CA VAL A 564 -2.36 16.23 14.26
C VAL A 564 -2.82 17.23 13.19
N TYR A 565 -4.13 17.39 12.98
CA TYR A 565 -4.65 18.39 12.06
C TYR A 565 -4.26 19.82 12.47
N ALA A 566 -4.32 20.16 13.76
CA ALA A 566 -3.90 21.46 14.26
C ALA A 566 -2.42 21.74 14.01
N SER A 567 -1.55 20.71 14.07
CA SER A 567 -0.11 20.87 13.92
C SER A 567 0.34 21.39 12.54
N VAL A 568 -0.52 21.28 11.53
CA VAL A 568 -0.30 21.89 10.21
C VAL A 568 -0.13 23.41 10.33
N PHE A 569 -0.85 24.01 11.25
CA PHE A 569 -0.98 25.48 11.40
C PHE A 569 -0.21 26.05 12.59
N TYR A 570 0.63 25.24 13.25
CA TYR A 570 1.50 25.74 14.29
C TYR A 570 2.60 26.66 13.74
N GLN A 571 3.13 27.52 14.57
CA GLN A 571 4.13 28.50 14.17
C GLN A 571 5.32 27.88 13.45
N ASN A 572 5.84 26.74 13.96
CA ASN A 572 6.96 26.03 13.34
C ASN A 572 6.63 25.57 11.92
N SER A 573 5.40 25.12 11.67
CA SER A 573 4.94 24.70 10.34
C SER A 573 4.78 25.92 9.40
N LYS A 574 4.20 27.01 9.89
CA LYS A 574 4.08 28.27 9.14
C LYS A 574 5.44 28.84 8.74
N ASP A 575 6.39 28.86 9.67
CA ASP A 575 7.74 29.33 9.42
C ASP A 575 8.46 28.47 8.38
N TYR A 576 8.31 27.15 8.48
CA TYR A 576 8.89 26.21 7.52
C TYR A 576 8.30 26.39 6.11
N MET A 577 6.97 26.50 6.01
CA MET A 577 6.29 26.74 4.73
C MET A 577 6.73 28.05 4.09
N THR A 578 6.88 29.10 4.89
CA THR A 578 7.38 30.41 4.43
C THR A 578 8.80 30.30 3.92
N ALA A 579 9.66 29.58 4.64
CA ALA A 579 11.06 29.38 4.26
C ALA A 579 11.21 28.55 2.97
N THR A 580 10.26 27.66 2.68
CA THR A 580 10.27 26.79 1.48
C THR A 580 9.41 27.33 0.33
N SER A 581 8.86 28.54 0.45
CA SER A 581 7.98 29.18 -0.54
C SER A 581 6.73 28.36 -0.90
N ASN A 582 6.25 27.52 0.03
CA ASN A 582 5.02 26.77 -0.11
C ASN A 582 3.83 27.57 0.45
N VAL A 583 2.64 27.27 -0.03
CA VAL A 583 1.41 27.96 0.38
C VAL A 583 0.67 27.09 1.38
N ILE A 584 0.58 27.55 2.63
CA ILE A 584 0.07 26.76 3.76
C ILE A 584 -1.43 26.38 3.65
N ASP A 585 -2.23 27.21 3.00
CA ASP A 585 -3.65 26.93 2.79
C ASP A 585 -3.92 25.83 1.74
N GLN A 586 -2.89 25.45 0.99
CA GLN A 586 -2.95 24.32 0.04
C GLN A 586 -2.44 23.01 0.63
N GLU A 587 -1.84 23.04 1.83
CA GLU A 587 -1.36 21.86 2.50
C GLU A 587 -2.54 21.03 3.03
N LYS A 588 -2.53 19.74 2.71
CA LYS A 588 -3.57 18.78 3.11
C LYS A 588 -2.95 17.65 3.91
N MET A 589 -3.60 17.31 5.02
CA MET A 589 -3.10 16.33 5.97
C MET A 589 -3.90 15.03 5.92
N ALA A 590 -3.25 13.93 5.54
CA ALA A 590 -3.71 12.59 5.88
C ALA A 590 -3.19 12.21 7.27
N VAL A 591 -3.89 11.32 7.96
CA VAL A 591 -3.49 10.85 9.31
C VAL A 591 -3.35 9.35 9.30
N ILE A 592 -2.22 8.87 9.79
CA ILE A 592 -1.94 7.44 9.94
C ILE A 592 -2.27 7.02 11.36
N LEU A 593 -3.19 6.07 11.51
CA LEU A 593 -3.47 5.36 12.74
C LEU A 593 -2.69 4.03 12.69
N GLN A 594 -1.69 3.87 13.53
CA GLN A 594 -0.79 2.72 13.48
C GLN A 594 -0.59 2.10 14.86
N GLU A 595 -0.65 0.77 14.92
CA GLU A 595 -0.27 0.00 16.12
C GLU A 595 1.17 0.33 16.51
N VAL A 596 1.41 0.69 17.77
CA VAL A 596 2.77 0.87 18.31
C VAL A 596 3.41 -0.48 18.54
N VAL A 597 4.60 -0.66 17.98
CA VAL A 597 5.39 -1.88 18.20
C VAL A 597 6.02 -1.86 19.58
N GLY A 598 5.86 -2.93 20.32
CA GLY A 598 6.42 -3.04 21.67
C GLY A 598 5.68 -4.06 22.54
N LYS A 599 6.08 -4.11 23.80
CA LYS A 599 5.40 -4.84 24.87
C LYS A 599 5.33 -4.01 26.12
N GLU A 600 4.37 -4.32 26.97
CA GLU A 600 4.25 -3.72 28.28
C GLU A 600 5.18 -4.39 29.29
N TYR A 601 5.95 -3.57 30.01
CA TYR A 601 6.85 -3.96 31.06
C TYR A 601 6.65 -3.02 32.26
N GLY A 602 5.99 -3.48 33.30
CA GLY A 602 5.83 -2.73 34.53
C GLY A 602 5.26 -1.33 34.40
N GLY A 603 4.20 -1.17 33.60
CA GLY A 603 3.54 0.10 33.32
C GLY A 603 4.22 0.97 32.25
N ARG A 604 5.18 0.41 31.51
CA ARG A 604 5.90 1.04 30.40
C ARG A 604 5.75 0.19 29.15
N PHE A 605 5.47 0.82 28.02
CA PHE A 605 5.34 0.12 26.74
C PHE A 605 6.47 0.56 25.78
N TYR A 606 7.27 -0.39 25.28
CA TYR A 606 8.37 -0.10 24.38
C TYR A 606 8.85 -1.35 23.60
N PRO A 607 9.43 -1.21 22.41
CA PRO A 607 10.12 -2.27 21.69
C PRO A 607 11.52 -2.49 22.27
N VAL A 608 12.05 -3.70 22.12
CA VAL A 608 13.42 -4.01 22.57
C VAL A 608 14.45 -3.25 21.77
N ILE A 609 14.26 -3.14 20.45
CA ILE A 609 15.15 -2.43 19.51
C ILE A 609 14.31 -1.52 18.63
N SER A 610 14.81 -0.31 18.40
CA SER A 610 14.36 0.56 17.31
C SER A 610 15.57 0.99 16.51
N GLY A 611 15.36 1.31 15.23
CA GLY A 611 16.44 1.74 14.39
C GLY A 611 16.01 2.61 13.23
N VAL A 612 16.98 3.34 12.70
CA VAL A 612 16.93 4.08 11.44
C VAL A 612 18.06 3.58 10.56
N ALA A 613 17.70 2.98 9.43
CA ALA A 613 18.64 2.42 8.48
C ALA A 613 18.70 3.27 7.21
N ARG A 614 19.88 3.43 6.62
CA ARG A 614 20.12 4.18 5.38
C ARG A 614 20.91 3.35 4.41
N SER A 615 20.57 3.39 3.16
CA SER A 615 21.31 2.70 2.11
C SER A 615 22.61 3.41 1.69
N ILE A 616 22.85 4.62 2.20
CA ILE A 616 24.11 5.34 2.07
C ILE A 616 24.72 5.56 3.45
N ASN A 617 25.99 5.19 3.58
CA ASN A 617 26.82 5.52 4.71
C ASN A 617 27.67 6.77 4.38
N TYR A 618 27.31 7.92 4.96
CA TYR A 618 28.04 9.17 4.73
C TYR A 618 29.43 9.19 5.38
N TYR A 619 29.63 8.43 6.46
CA TYR A 619 30.87 8.40 7.24
C TYR A 619 31.34 6.96 7.41
N PRO A 620 31.78 6.26 6.34
CA PRO A 620 32.33 4.90 6.46
C PRO A 620 33.63 4.90 7.26
N ILE A 621 33.82 3.84 8.06
CA ILE A 621 34.94 3.68 8.98
C ILE A 621 35.69 2.41 8.62
N GLY A 622 37.02 2.49 8.56
CA GLY A 622 37.86 1.33 8.24
C GLY A 622 37.55 0.76 6.85
N ASP A 623 37.12 -0.49 6.80
CA ASP A 623 36.82 -1.22 5.55
C ASP A 623 35.39 -0.99 5.03
N GLU A 624 34.56 -0.20 5.73
CA GLU A 624 33.18 0.09 5.31
C GLU A 624 33.16 0.90 4.01
N LYS A 625 32.13 0.65 3.19
CA LYS A 625 31.87 1.42 1.97
C LYS A 625 30.59 2.22 2.08
N ALA A 626 30.52 3.32 1.32
CA ALA A 626 29.36 4.20 1.32
C ALA A 626 28.05 3.48 0.91
N GLU A 627 28.13 2.59 -0.07
CA GLU A 627 27.01 1.82 -0.62
C GLU A 627 26.54 0.65 0.28
N GLU A 628 27.27 0.30 1.33
CA GLU A 628 26.89 -0.74 2.28
C GLU A 628 25.85 -0.28 3.31
N GLY A 629 25.63 1.04 3.34
CA GLY A 629 24.65 1.66 4.22
C GLY A 629 25.08 1.73 5.68
N THR A 630 24.21 2.25 6.50
CA THR A 630 24.41 2.37 7.95
C THR A 630 23.08 2.26 8.70
N VAL A 631 23.15 1.78 9.95
CA VAL A 631 22.00 1.65 10.85
C VAL A 631 22.32 2.31 12.18
N SER A 632 21.41 3.17 12.65
CA SER A 632 21.42 3.70 14.01
C SER A 632 20.47 2.86 14.87
N LEU A 633 20.96 2.27 15.95
CA LEU A 633 20.20 1.39 16.83
C LEU A 633 20.05 2.04 18.22
N ALA A 634 18.85 1.91 18.78
CA ALA A 634 18.58 2.29 20.18
C ALA A 634 17.58 1.31 20.80
N MET A 635 17.62 1.21 22.12
CA MET A 635 16.60 0.57 22.93
C MET A 635 15.42 1.52 23.11
N GLY A 636 14.21 1.00 23.12
CA GLY A 636 12.97 1.77 23.34
C GLY A 636 12.39 2.34 22.05
N LEU A 637 11.55 3.35 22.17
CA LEU A 637 10.84 3.97 21.03
C LEU A 637 11.79 4.71 20.10
N GLY A 638 11.59 4.54 18.78
CA GLY A 638 12.43 5.12 17.72
C GLY A 638 12.51 6.65 17.71
N LYS A 639 11.53 7.35 18.31
CA LYS A 639 11.55 8.79 18.50
C LYS A 639 12.84 9.25 19.21
N TYR A 640 13.42 8.42 20.06
CA TYR A 640 14.69 8.70 20.72
C TYR A 640 15.84 8.95 19.71
N ILE A 641 15.88 8.19 18.61
CA ILE A 641 16.91 8.33 17.56
C ILE A 641 16.67 9.60 16.73
N VAL A 642 15.44 9.78 16.26
CA VAL A 642 15.12 10.90 15.35
C VAL A 642 15.18 12.27 16.03
N ASP A 643 14.98 12.30 17.36
CA ASP A 643 15.16 13.50 18.20
C ASP A 643 16.64 13.74 18.59
N GLY A 644 17.57 12.92 18.10
CA GLY A 644 19.01 13.13 18.29
C GLY A 644 19.61 12.48 19.53
N GLY A 645 18.90 11.53 20.15
CA GLY A 645 19.42 10.75 21.28
C GLY A 645 20.61 9.88 20.91
N THR A 646 21.39 9.44 21.91
CA THR A 646 22.55 8.57 21.71
C THR A 646 22.14 7.21 21.17
N SER A 647 22.54 6.89 19.96
CA SER A 647 22.28 5.62 19.29
C SER A 647 23.59 4.92 18.89
N LEU A 648 23.57 3.60 18.81
CA LEU A 648 24.71 2.84 18.34
C LEU A 648 24.70 2.84 16.81
N ARG A 649 25.79 3.26 16.19
CA ARG A 649 25.95 3.24 14.74
C ARG A 649 26.64 1.93 14.31
N VAL A 650 26.09 1.25 13.32
CA VAL A 650 26.66 0.02 12.75
C VAL A 650 26.48 -0.03 11.24
N CYS A 651 27.49 -0.54 10.53
CA CYS A 651 27.34 -0.95 9.13
C CYS A 651 26.83 -2.39 9.10
N PRO A 652 25.67 -2.69 8.44
CA PRO A 652 25.11 -4.05 8.41
C PRO A 652 26.04 -5.10 7.77
N ALA A 653 26.92 -4.67 6.86
CA ALA A 653 27.93 -5.53 6.24
C ALA A 653 29.11 -5.86 7.19
N HIS A 654 29.35 -5.00 8.18
CA HIS A 654 30.44 -5.11 9.15
C HIS A 654 29.93 -5.05 10.59
N PRO A 655 29.03 -5.93 11.05
CA PRO A 655 28.32 -5.82 12.33
C PRO A 655 29.22 -5.92 13.56
N ASN A 656 30.46 -6.40 13.38
CA ASN A 656 31.46 -6.49 14.44
C ASN A 656 32.30 -5.22 14.58
N GLN A 657 32.23 -4.27 13.64
CA GLN A 657 32.99 -3.01 13.65
C GLN A 657 32.09 -1.90 14.16
N VAL A 658 32.05 -1.71 15.45
CA VAL A 658 31.25 -0.67 16.12
C VAL A 658 32.19 0.32 16.80
N LEU A 659 32.25 1.56 16.25
CA LEU A 659 33.16 2.58 16.76
C LEU A 659 32.99 2.87 18.25
N GLN A 660 31.73 3.01 18.68
CA GLN A 660 31.41 3.28 20.09
C GLN A 660 31.82 2.13 21.05
N MET A 661 32.15 0.96 20.50
CA MET A 661 32.63 -0.21 21.27
C MET A 661 34.11 -0.49 21.07
N SER A 662 34.84 0.35 20.33
CA SER A 662 36.27 0.14 20.01
C SER A 662 37.19 0.27 21.23
N GLU A 663 36.83 1.14 22.17
CA GLU A 663 37.57 1.38 23.41
C GLU A 663 36.62 1.42 24.60
N MET A 664 37.08 0.96 25.74
CA MET A 664 36.28 0.89 26.96
C MET A 664 35.77 2.27 27.39
N GLU A 665 36.60 3.29 27.33
CA GLU A 665 36.24 4.69 27.73
C GLU A 665 35.15 5.24 26.82
N ILE A 666 35.26 5.00 25.51
CA ILE A 666 34.27 5.40 24.53
C ILE A 666 32.96 4.65 24.78
N ALA A 667 33.01 3.33 25.00
CA ALA A 667 31.83 2.52 25.28
C ALA A 667 31.07 2.97 26.55
N LEU A 668 31.81 3.39 27.57
CA LEU A 668 31.21 3.90 28.80
C LEU A 668 30.61 5.31 28.65
N ARG A 669 31.13 6.11 27.74
CA ARG A 669 30.70 7.52 27.50
C ARG A 669 29.60 7.61 26.45
N ASP A 670 29.76 6.94 25.29
CA ASP A 670 29.02 7.18 24.07
C ASP A 670 27.95 6.13 23.80
N THR A 671 27.58 5.31 24.78
CA THR A 671 26.45 4.37 24.67
C THR A 671 25.22 4.88 25.40
N GLN A 672 24.07 4.38 24.97
CA GLN A 672 22.76 4.79 25.47
C GLN A 672 22.61 4.56 26.99
N THR A 673 22.22 5.61 27.72
CA THR A 673 21.99 5.59 29.16
C THR A 673 20.52 5.66 29.56
N HIS A 674 19.68 6.17 28.65
CA HIS A 674 18.23 6.30 28.81
C HIS A 674 17.53 5.85 27.52
N PHE A 675 16.29 5.46 27.62
CA PHE A 675 15.44 5.18 26.48
C PHE A 675 14.06 5.83 26.64
N LEU A 676 13.34 5.98 25.56
CA LEU A 676 11.94 6.43 25.57
C LEU A 676 11.00 5.24 25.64
N ALA A 677 10.00 5.34 26.49
CA ALA A 677 8.88 4.41 26.60
C ALA A 677 7.57 5.20 26.65
N LEU A 678 6.49 4.57 26.20
CA LEU A 678 5.14 5.09 26.38
C LEU A 678 4.61 4.67 27.75
N ARG A 679 3.93 5.55 28.46
CA ARG A 679 3.15 5.16 29.66
C ARG A 679 2.07 4.16 29.26
N ALA A 680 1.96 3.04 29.96
CA ALA A 680 0.93 2.05 29.69
C ALA A 680 -0.45 2.49 30.23
N GLU A 681 -0.48 3.25 31.34
CA GLU A 681 -1.71 3.79 31.91
C GLU A 681 -1.65 5.32 31.90
N SER A 682 -2.70 5.98 31.41
CA SER A 682 -2.86 7.43 31.50
C SER A 682 -3.50 7.83 32.83
N THR A 683 -2.98 8.88 33.46
CA THR A 683 -3.72 9.58 34.51
C THR A 683 -4.66 10.60 33.87
N PRO A 684 -5.75 11.04 34.55
CA PRO A 684 -6.64 12.08 34.01
C PRO A 684 -5.93 13.39 33.67
N GLU A 685 -4.79 13.65 34.29
CA GLU A 685 -3.96 14.83 34.00
C GLU A 685 -3.09 14.63 32.76
N ASP A 686 -2.62 13.42 32.54
CA ASP A 686 -1.85 13.01 31.34
C ASP A 686 -2.74 12.79 30.10
N ALA A 687 -4.05 12.75 30.25
CA ALA A 687 -5.00 12.54 29.13
C ALA A 687 -5.27 13.82 28.30
N LYS A 688 -4.77 15.00 28.72
CA LYS A 688 -5.00 16.25 27.99
C LYS A 688 -4.00 16.40 26.84
N MET A 689 -4.52 16.50 25.61
CA MET A 689 -3.70 16.80 24.45
C MET A 689 -2.94 18.13 24.64
N SER A 690 -1.71 18.15 24.21
CA SER A 690 -0.78 19.29 24.30
C SER A 690 -0.15 19.55 22.94
N VAL A 691 0.32 20.77 22.71
CA VAL A 691 1.17 21.11 21.56
C VAL A 691 2.44 20.24 21.57
N ASN A 692 2.95 19.89 22.76
CA ASN A 692 4.04 18.92 22.89
C ASN A 692 3.53 17.49 22.65
N ASP A 693 3.86 16.90 21.52
CA ASP A 693 3.46 15.56 21.11
C ASP A 693 4.09 14.42 21.92
N GLY A 694 5.12 14.73 22.71
CA GLY A 694 5.80 13.79 23.61
C GLY A 694 5.20 13.69 25.04
N PHE A 695 4.05 14.28 25.31
CA PHE A 695 3.51 14.40 26.68
C PHE A 695 3.26 13.04 27.38
N ASN A 696 2.99 11.96 26.62
CA ASN A 696 2.81 10.59 27.12
C ASN A 696 4.12 9.77 27.18
N LEU A 697 5.22 10.33 26.71
CA LEU A 697 6.49 9.63 26.66
C LEU A 697 7.29 9.91 27.94
N ILE A 698 7.95 8.86 28.41
CA ILE A 698 8.82 8.93 29.58
C ILE A 698 10.25 8.55 29.21
N LYS A 699 11.22 9.32 29.72
CA LYS A 699 12.66 9.04 29.60
C LYS A 699 13.06 8.13 30.77
N VAL A 700 13.39 6.89 30.47
CA VAL A 700 13.64 5.82 31.43
C VAL A 700 15.12 5.47 31.45
N PRO A 701 15.79 5.45 32.61
CA PRO A 701 17.18 4.97 32.69
C PRO A 701 17.28 3.48 32.31
N VAL A 702 18.29 3.13 31.51
CA VAL A 702 18.51 1.74 31.03
C VAL A 702 18.51 0.70 32.16
N ARG A 703 19.04 1.06 33.33
CA ARG A 703 19.06 0.16 34.52
C ARG A 703 17.68 -0.34 34.96
N GLN A 704 16.60 0.42 34.65
CA GLN A 704 15.25 -0.01 35.00
C GLN A 704 14.74 -1.14 34.09
N ALA A 705 15.29 -1.29 32.90
CA ALA A 705 14.96 -2.37 31.99
C ALA A 705 15.60 -3.74 32.38
N GLU A 706 16.45 -3.75 33.42
CA GLU A 706 17.00 -4.98 33.97
C GLU A 706 15.88 -5.85 34.58
N ALA A 707 14.94 -5.21 35.29
CA ALA A 707 13.78 -5.89 35.86
C ALA A 707 12.78 -6.37 34.78
N ASP A 708 12.78 -5.74 33.61
CA ASP A 708 11.90 -6.07 32.50
C ASP A 708 12.43 -7.30 31.70
N GLY A 709 13.67 -7.72 31.92
CA GLY A 709 14.32 -8.85 31.26
C GLY A 709 14.70 -8.56 29.79
N THR A 710 14.58 -7.33 29.31
CA THR A 710 14.84 -6.96 27.92
C THR A 710 16.32 -6.79 27.59
N LEU A 711 17.15 -6.52 28.60
CA LEU A 711 18.59 -6.30 28.43
C LEU A 711 19.36 -7.56 27.99
N GLN A 712 18.83 -8.75 28.25
CA GLN A 712 19.52 -10.02 27.96
C GLN A 712 19.91 -10.21 26.50
N TRP A 713 19.23 -9.53 25.58
CA TRP A 713 19.48 -9.67 24.14
C TRP A 713 20.36 -8.57 23.55
N ILE A 714 20.49 -7.43 24.26
CA ILE A 714 21.04 -6.21 23.67
C ILE A 714 22.16 -5.57 24.49
N CYS A 715 22.50 -6.07 25.70
CA CYS A 715 23.52 -5.45 26.52
C CYS A 715 24.80 -6.27 26.56
N SER A 716 25.90 -5.54 26.87
CA SER A 716 27.13 -6.06 27.46
C SER A 716 27.26 -5.57 28.89
N THR A 717 28.04 -6.25 29.71
CA THR A 717 28.21 -5.93 31.15
C THR A 717 29.66 -5.48 31.39
N PHE A 718 29.82 -4.27 31.93
CA PHE A 718 31.11 -3.76 32.37
C PHE A 718 31.39 -4.23 33.80
N ASP A 719 32.51 -4.89 34.01
CA ASP A 719 33.01 -5.27 35.33
C ASP A 719 34.10 -4.29 35.78
N PRO A 720 33.85 -3.47 36.80
CA PRO A 720 34.84 -2.51 37.30
C PRO A 720 36.01 -3.15 38.02
N VAL A 721 35.90 -4.43 38.44
CA VAL A 721 36.99 -5.13 39.16
C VAL A 721 38.01 -5.66 38.14
N ASP A 722 37.51 -6.23 37.04
CA ASP A 722 38.37 -6.74 35.97
C ASP A 722 38.76 -5.66 34.97
N GLY A 723 38.06 -4.50 34.98
CA GLY A 723 38.28 -3.42 34.03
C GLY A 723 37.94 -3.82 32.59
N CYS A 724 37.00 -4.75 32.38
CA CYS A 724 36.64 -5.30 31.10
C CYS A 724 35.14 -5.23 30.83
N ILE A 725 34.78 -5.24 29.54
CA ILE A 725 33.39 -5.35 29.08
C ILE A 725 33.18 -6.79 28.58
N TYR A 726 32.23 -7.49 29.15
CA TYR A 726 31.83 -8.84 28.76
C TYR A 726 30.56 -8.80 27.98
N ASP A 727 30.50 -9.50 26.86
CA ASP A 727 29.27 -9.56 26.04
C ASP A 727 28.21 -10.40 26.77
N GLY A 728 26.99 -9.82 26.80
CA GLY A 728 25.84 -10.43 27.44
C GLY A 728 25.46 -9.82 28.80
N PHE A 729 24.36 -10.33 29.30
CA PHE A 729 23.81 -9.93 30.58
C PHE A 729 24.35 -10.82 31.71
N TYR A 730 25.00 -10.21 32.65
CA TYR A 730 25.45 -10.85 33.91
C TYR A 730 24.74 -10.18 35.08
N GLU A 731 24.14 -10.95 35.97
CA GLU A 731 23.47 -10.44 37.18
C GLU A 731 24.45 -9.73 38.09
N GLY A 732 23.97 -8.68 38.79
CA GLY A 732 24.77 -7.95 39.79
C GLY A 732 24.79 -6.45 39.59
N ARG A 733 25.60 -5.75 40.42
CA ARG A 733 25.68 -4.25 40.38
C ARG A 733 26.55 -3.69 39.27
N ASN A 734 27.05 -4.51 38.40
CA ASN A 734 27.90 -4.10 37.29
C ASN A 734 27.10 -3.25 36.26
N ARG A 735 27.75 -2.29 35.65
CA ARG A 735 27.08 -1.38 34.70
C ARG A 735 26.71 -2.11 33.41
N LYS A 736 25.46 -1.99 32.96
CA LYS A 736 24.99 -2.51 31.69
C LYS A 736 25.21 -1.46 30.59
N ILE A 737 25.72 -1.89 29.46
CA ILE A 737 26.05 -1.08 28.29
C ILE A 737 25.18 -1.60 27.16
N ILE A 738 24.46 -0.73 26.47
CA ILE A 738 23.67 -1.09 25.28
C ILE A 738 24.60 -1.22 24.08
N SER A 739 25.06 -2.44 23.82
CA SER A 739 26.02 -2.80 22.78
C SER A 739 25.39 -3.49 21.57
N PHE A 740 24.17 -4.01 21.73
CA PHE A 740 23.51 -4.90 20.77
C PHE A 740 24.32 -6.15 20.36
N ALA A 741 25.36 -6.52 21.11
CA ALA A 741 26.24 -7.63 20.80
C ALA A 741 25.48 -8.96 20.58
N GLY A 742 24.39 -9.20 21.34
CA GLY A 742 23.55 -10.38 21.17
C GLY A 742 22.99 -10.57 19.77
N VAL A 743 22.54 -9.49 19.15
CA VAL A 743 21.93 -9.50 17.81
C VAL A 743 22.95 -9.23 16.69
N LEU A 744 24.00 -8.44 16.96
CA LEU A 744 25.01 -8.09 15.97
C LEU A 744 26.08 -9.16 15.80
N GLN A 745 26.54 -9.76 16.90
CA GLN A 745 27.68 -10.68 16.92
C GLN A 745 27.27 -12.11 17.23
N ASN A 746 26.34 -12.33 18.17
CA ASN A 746 25.96 -13.66 18.64
C ASN A 746 24.76 -14.27 17.88
N GLY A 747 24.19 -13.56 16.91
CA GLY A 747 23.16 -14.07 16.01
C GLY A 747 21.85 -14.48 16.70
N ILE A 748 21.50 -13.89 17.86
CA ILE A 748 20.23 -14.18 18.57
C ILE A 748 19.04 -13.85 17.65
N PHE A 749 19.17 -12.82 16.83
CA PHE A 749 18.21 -12.41 15.81
C PHE A 749 19.00 -11.96 14.56
N PRO A 750 18.56 -12.28 13.33
CA PRO A 750 19.33 -12.01 12.09
C PRO A 750 19.21 -10.55 11.63
N LEU A 751 19.39 -9.58 12.55
CA LEU A 751 19.23 -8.16 12.27
C LEU A 751 20.14 -7.64 11.13
N PRO A 752 21.46 -7.94 11.10
CA PRO A 752 22.33 -7.44 10.05
C PRO A 752 21.93 -7.93 8.65
N GLU A 753 21.61 -9.23 8.52
CA GLU A 753 21.21 -9.85 7.25
C GLU A 753 19.89 -9.27 6.73
N LEU A 754 18.90 -9.10 7.64
CA LEU A 754 17.63 -8.47 7.29
C LEU A 754 17.82 -7.03 6.81
N MET A 755 18.65 -6.26 7.50
CA MET A 755 18.95 -4.88 7.14
C MET A 755 19.59 -4.78 5.77
N GLN A 756 20.59 -5.60 5.47
CA GLN A 756 21.23 -5.64 4.14
C GLN A 756 20.20 -5.93 3.04
N LYS A 757 19.36 -6.94 3.24
CA LYS A 757 18.31 -7.30 2.26
C LYS A 757 17.31 -6.18 2.07
N ILE A 758 16.76 -5.63 3.16
CA ILE A 758 15.71 -4.61 3.13
C ILE A 758 16.20 -3.32 2.50
N LEU A 759 17.42 -2.86 2.86
CA LEU A 759 18.02 -1.67 2.26
C LEU A 759 18.25 -1.84 0.76
N ARG A 760 18.77 -3.00 0.34
CA ARG A 760 18.95 -3.33 -1.08
C ARG A 760 17.64 -3.36 -1.82
N TYR A 761 16.63 -4.08 -1.33
CA TYR A 761 15.33 -4.18 -1.97
C TYR A 761 14.62 -2.82 -2.05
N GLY A 762 14.67 -2.05 -0.96
CA GLY A 762 14.12 -0.69 -0.95
C GLY A 762 14.77 0.20 -1.99
N GLN A 763 16.10 0.19 -2.08
CA GLN A 763 16.85 0.96 -3.07
C GLN A 763 16.60 0.49 -4.50
N ASP A 764 16.58 -0.83 -4.72
CA ASP A 764 16.36 -1.42 -6.05
C ASP A 764 14.96 -1.11 -6.58
N GLU A 765 13.93 -1.16 -5.73
CA GLU A 765 12.55 -0.89 -6.11
C GLU A 765 12.28 0.61 -6.26
N MET A 766 12.82 1.46 -5.39
CA MET A 766 12.69 2.92 -5.49
C MET A 766 13.62 3.54 -6.54
N LYS A 767 14.66 2.81 -6.98
CA LYS A 767 15.73 3.30 -7.87
C LYS A 767 16.46 4.54 -7.32
N ARG A 768 16.48 4.68 -6.00
CA ARG A 768 17.12 5.76 -5.26
C ARG A 768 17.59 5.25 -3.89
N PRO A 769 18.55 5.93 -3.28
CA PRO A 769 18.89 5.65 -1.89
C PRO A 769 17.67 5.81 -0.98
N VAL A 770 17.59 4.98 0.05
CA VAL A 770 16.45 4.94 0.96
C VAL A 770 16.86 5.07 2.41
N GLU A 771 15.94 5.64 3.20
CA GLU A 771 15.97 5.59 4.65
C GLU A 771 14.74 4.82 5.14
N ILE A 772 14.96 3.96 6.14
CA ILE A 772 13.95 3.04 6.66
C ILE A 772 13.94 3.13 8.19
N GLU A 773 12.77 3.41 8.77
CA GLU A 773 12.53 3.31 10.21
C GLU A 773 11.95 1.93 10.54
N PHE A 774 12.41 1.33 11.64
CA PHE A 774 11.94 0.03 12.06
C PHE A 774 11.96 -0.14 13.58
N ALA A 775 11.23 -1.16 14.06
CA ALA A 775 11.27 -1.61 15.44
C ALA A 775 11.25 -3.14 15.51
N VAL A 776 11.88 -3.70 16.53
CA VAL A 776 11.99 -5.15 16.73
C VAL A 776 11.53 -5.53 18.12
N ASN A 777 10.62 -6.51 18.18
CA ASN A 777 10.28 -7.23 19.39
C ASN A 777 10.98 -8.58 19.41
N LEU A 778 11.63 -8.92 20.53
CA LEU A 778 12.25 -10.21 20.74
C LEU A 778 11.47 -10.97 21.82
N HIS A 779 11.30 -12.28 21.61
CA HIS A 779 10.61 -13.18 22.52
C HIS A 779 11.59 -14.12 23.23
N ALA A 780 11.17 -14.64 24.37
CA ALA A 780 12.00 -15.53 25.20
C ALA A 780 12.41 -16.83 24.49
N ASP A 781 11.63 -17.29 23.52
CA ASP A 781 11.86 -18.45 22.67
C ASP A 781 12.80 -18.18 21.50
N ARG A 782 13.42 -17.00 21.44
CA ARG A 782 14.27 -16.48 20.33
C ARG A 782 13.54 -16.23 19.03
N THR A 783 12.22 -16.21 19.04
CA THR A 783 11.45 -15.66 17.92
C THR A 783 11.42 -14.14 17.98
N GLY A 784 11.17 -13.48 16.87
CA GLY A 784 11.10 -12.02 16.86
C GLY A 784 10.29 -11.47 15.69
N GLU A 785 9.75 -10.29 15.94
CA GLU A 785 9.03 -9.51 14.95
C GLU A 785 9.86 -8.30 14.55
N PHE A 786 10.13 -8.19 13.25
CA PHE A 786 10.76 -7.03 12.63
C PHE A 786 9.68 -6.21 11.94
N CYS A 787 9.39 -5.03 12.47
CA CYS A 787 8.33 -4.17 11.98
C CYS A 787 8.91 -2.96 11.25
N LEU A 788 8.55 -2.79 9.98
CA LEU A 788 8.89 -1.63 9.16
C LEU A 788 7.88 -0.52 9.42
N LEU A 789 8.36 0.67 9.81
CA LEU A 789 7.53 1.79 10.25
C LEU A 789 7.42 2.90 9.22
N GLN A 790 8.46 3.09 8.41
CA GLN A 790 8.51 4.09 7.35
C GLN A 790 9.61 3.75 6.36
N ILE A 791 9.41 4.08 5.09
CA ILE A 791 10.45 4.15 4.07
C ILE A 791 10.30 5.46 3.32
N ARG A 792 11.43 6.08 3.00
CA ARG A 792 11.45 7.28 2.17
C ARG A 792 12.68 7.32 1.28
N PRO A 793 12.61 7.95 0.12
CA PRO A 793 13.79 8.20 -0.70
C PRO A 793 14.68 9.23 -0.03
N MET A 794 15.98 9.05 -0.18
CA MET A 794 16.98 10.05 0.20
C MET A 794 17.37 10.87 -1.03
N VAL A 795 17.63 12.14 -0.82
CA VAL A 795 18.21 12.99 -1.87
C VAL A 795 19.72 12.74 -1.87
N ASP A 796 20.23 12.28 -3.00
CA ASP A 796 21.66 12.08 -3.22
C ASP A 796 22.19 13.27 -4.05
N ASN A 797 22.73 14.26 -3.36
CA ASN A 797 23.29 15.45 -3.98
C ASN A 797 24.82 15.34 -4.18
N ARG A 798 25.38 14.13 -4.12
CA ARG A 798 26.81 13.94 -4.33
C ARG A 798 27.14 14.13 -5.80
N MET A 799 27.86 15.19 -6.08
CA MET A 799 28.50 15.46 -7.38
C MET A 799 30.00 15.58 -7.14
N GLU A 800 30.79 14.99 -7.98
CA GLU A 800 32.26 15.11 -7.93
C GLU A 800 32.65 16.46 -8.55
N LEU A 801 33.51 17.20 -7.84
CA LEU A 801 34.13 18.40 -8.41
C LEU A 801 35.29 17.98 -9.30
N ASP A 802 35.45 18.64 -10.44
CA ASP A 802 36.59 18.42 -11.34
C ASP A 802 37.95 18.84 -10.73
N GLU A 803 37.89 19.60 -9.64
CA GLU A 803 39.08 20.15 -8.92
C GLU A 803 39.46 19.25 -7.73
N ASP A 804 40.73 19.01 -7.55
CA ASP A 804 41.25 18.30 -6.37
C ASP A 804 41.50 19.30 -5.24
N LEU A 805 40.61 19.34 -4.25
CA LEU A 805 40.66 20.27 -3.13
C LEU A 805 41.84 20.00 -2.17
N THR A 806 42.44 18.81 -2.21
CA THR A 806 43.61 18.48 -1.38
C THR A 806 44.87 19.22 -1.80
N LEU A 807 44.91 19.74 -3.04
CA LEU A 807 46.03 20.49 -3.58
C LEU A 807 46.07 21.97 -3.13
N ILE A 808 44.97 22.45 -2.52
CA ILE A 808 44.90 23.82 -2.02
C ILE A 808 45.75 23.91 -0.75
N PRO A 809 46.68 24.89 -0.63
CA PRO A 809 47.52 25.03 0.56
C PRO A 809 46.69 25.34 1.82
N ASP A 810 47.08 24.75 2.94
CA ASP A 810 46.43 24.96 4.23
C ASP A 810 46.51 26.40 4.71
N GLU A 811 47.54 27.11 4.32
CA GLU A 811 47.76 28.52 4.66
C GLU A 811 46.71 29.45 4.05
N ASP A 812 46.10 29.06 2.94
CA ASP A 812 45.06 29.80 2.25
C ASP A 812 43.65 29.54 2.83
N CYS A 813 43.50 28.50 3.66
CA CYS A 813 42.22 28.06 4.17
C CYS A 813 41.89 28.78 5.51
N LEU A 814 40.72 29.40 5.58
CA LEU A 814 40.07 29.77 6.83
C LEU A 814 39.56 28.53 7.58
N LEU A 815 39.03 27.59 6.79
CA LEU A 815 38.54 26.31 7.28
C LEU A 815 38.77 25.22 6.23
N ARG A 816 39.21 24.03 6.69
CA ARG A 816 39.30 22.81 5.90
C ARG A 816 38.61 21.69 6.66
N SER A 817 37.79 20.92 5.98
CA SER A 817 37.14 19.73 6.51
C SER A 817 37.43 18.51 5.62
N HIS A 818 37.77 17.38 6.25
CA HIS A 818 37.87 16.07 5.64
C HIS A 818 36.60 15.21 5.84
N SER A 819 35.55 15.86 6.30
CA SER A 819 34.26 15.23 6.61
C SER A 819 33.14 16.16 6.17
N ALA A 820 32.96 16.27 4.86
CA ALA A 820 32.00 17.18 4.23
C ALA A 820 30.83 16.43 3.57
N ILE A 821 29.65 17.01 3.69
CA ILE A 821 28.41 16.58 3.05
C ILE A 821 27.83 17.76 2.27
N GLY A 822 27.28 17.48 1.10
CA GLY A 822 26.81 18.47 0.14
C GLY A 822 27.83 18.69 -0.97
N ASN A 823 27.49 19.52 -1.95
CA ASN A 823 28.35 19.83 -3.09
C ASN A 823 28.11 21.26 -3.54
N GLY A 824 29.12 21.85 -4.06
CA GLY A 824 28.99 23.14 -4.71
C GLY A 824 30.19 24.06 -4.53
N ILE A 825 30.16 25.14 -5.29
CA ILE A 825 31.11 26.28 -5.16
C ILE A 825 30.25 27.50 -4.85
N TYR A 826 30.53 28.14 -3.70
CA TYR A 826 29.79 29.30 -3.23
C TYR A 826 30.78 30.50 -3.19
N THR A 827 30.41 31.57 -3.85
CA THR A 827 31.28 32.74 -4.01
C THR A 827 30.65 34.07 -3.60
N ASP A 828 29.48 34.02 -2.98
CA ASP A 828 28.63 35.17 -2.65
C ASP A 828 28.46 35.38 -1.14
N ILE A 829 28.92 34.44 -0.31
CA ILE A 829 28.76 34.48 1.15
C ILE A 829 29.80 35.43 1.76
N ARG A 830 29.33 36.44 2.50
CA ARG A 830 30.15 37.40 3.25
C ARG A 830 29.94 37.32 4.76
N ASP A 831 28.80 36.88 5.19
CA ASP A 831 28.40 36.86 6.58
C ASP A 831 28.79 35.53 7.23
N ILE A 832 29.40 35.58 8.40
CA ILE A 832 29.77 34.43 9.21
C ILE A 832 29.18 34.62 10.60
N VAL A 833 28.41 33.63 11.04
CA VAL A 833 27.84 33.57 12.39
C VAL A 833 28.51 32.40 13.12
N TYR A 834 29.15 32.67 14.23
CA TYR A 834 29.86 31.64 14.97
C TYR A 834 29.68 31.76 16.48
N VAL A 835 29.70 30.59 17.13
CA VAL A 835 29.66 30.49 18.59
C VAL A 835 31.04 30.76 19.18
N LYS A 836 31.10 31.63 20.19
CA LYS A 836 32.32 31.90 20.92
C LYS A 836 32.75 30.68 21.75
N THR A 837 33.99 30.26 21.59
CA THR A 837 34.50 29.03 22.25
C THR A 837 35.07 29.32 23.65
N GLU A 838 35.41 30.59 23.95
CA GLU A 838 35.91 30.99 25.24
C GLU A 838 34.78 30.99 26.29
N GLY A 839 34.92 30.16 27.32
CA GLY A 839 33.90 30.00 28.35
C GLY A 839 32.66 29.18 27.95
N TYR A 840 32.64 28.51 26.79
CA TYR A 840 31.53 27.70 26.32
C TYR A 840 31.24 26.55 27.30
N THR A 841 29.97 26.37 27.60
CA THR A 841 29.45 25.20 28.32
C THR A 841 28.21 24.65 27.64
N PRO A 842 27.99 23.31 27.62
CA PRO A 842 26.78 22.70 26.99
C PRO A 842 25.48 23.21 27.59
N SER A 843 25.46 23.73 28.81
CA SER A 843 24.26 24.32 29.46
C SER A 843 23.77 25.57 28.73
N ASP A 844 24.63 26.26 27.98
CA ASP A 844 24.29 27.50 27.28
C ASP A 844 23.66 27.26 25.91
N ASN A 845 23.68 26.02 25.41
CA ASN A 845 23.20 25.66 24.07
C ASN A 845 21.74 26.10 23.76
N PRO A 846 20.78 26.07 24.69
CA PRO A 846 19.46 26.63 24.44
C PRO A 846 19.46 28.15 24.20
N ALA A 847 20.25 28.90 24.98
CA ALA A 847 20.38 30.32 24.80
C ALA A 847 21.11 30.69 23.49
N ILE A 848 22.11 29.91 23.12
CA ILE A 848 22.82 30.03 21.85
C ILE A 848 21.84 29.88 20.68
N ALA A 849 20.93 28.91 20.72
CA ALA A 849 19.93 28.71 19.67
C ALA A 849 19.00 29.92 19.50
N GLU A 850 18.58 30.56 20.60
CA GLU A 850 17.76 31.77 20.56
C GLU A 850 18.52 33.00 20.03
N GLU A 851 19.81 33.11 20.38
CA GLU A 851 20.66 34.18 19.88
C GLU A 851 20.88 34.07 18.37
N ILE A 852 21.14 32.87 17.88
CA ILE A 852 21.27 32.56 16.45
C ILE A 852 19.97 32.88 15.69
N GLU A 853 18.83 32.53 16.22
CA GLU A 853 17.55 32.85 15.62
C GLU A 853 17.35 34.35 15.39
N LYS A 854 17.71 35.18 16.37
CA LYS A 854 17.60 36.62 16.24
C LYS A 854 18.51 37.17 15.13
N ILE A 855 19.73 36.64 15.04
CA ILE A 855 20.68 37.02 13.99
C ILE A 855 20.18 36.56 12.62
N ASN A 856 19.68 35.31 12.51
CA ASN A 856 19.13 34.74 11.25
C ASN A 856 17.97 35.60 10.71
N ARG A 857 17.03 36.03 11.58
CA ARG A 857 15.92 36.92 11.20
C ARG A 857 16.39 38.27 10.69
N GLN A 858 17.44 38.85 11.31
CA GLN A 858 18.00 40.12 10.89
C GLN A 858 18.69 40.01 9.53
N ILE A 859 19.46 38.95 9.29
CA ILE A 859 20.11 38.71 8.01
C ILE A 859 19.08 38.59 6.91
N MET A 860 18.01 37.80 7.13
CA MET A 860 16.92 37.65 6.19
C MET A 860 16.19 38.96 5.88
N ALA A 861 15.92 39.77 6.90
CA ALA A 861 15.23 41.06 6.72
C ALA A 861 16.06 42.06 5.87
N HIS A 862 17.39 42.02 5.98
CA HIS A 862 18.27 42.85 5.16
C HIS A 862 18.37 42.41 3.71
N SER A 863 18.21 41.10 3.43
CA SER A 863 18.27 40.57 2.06
C SER A 863 16.99 40.84 1.26
N GLN A 864 15.88 41.13 1.92
CA GLN A 864 14.59 41.44 1.28
C GLN A 864 14.41 42.90 0.88
N THR A 865 15.33 43.80 1.28
CA THR A 865 15.33 45.19 0.85
C THR A 865 16.19 45.35 -0.42
N PRO A 866 15.59 45.59 -1.62
CA PRO A 866 16.37 45.76 -2.83
C PRO A 866 17.30 46.99 -2.69
N SER A 867 18.57 46.83 -3.05
CA SER A 867 19.47 47.97 -3.12
C SER A 867 19.05 48.88 -4.26
N PRO A 868 19.24 50.22 -4.17
CA PRO A 868 18.82 51.16 -5.20
C PRO A 868 19.49 50.95 -6.58
N GLU A 869 20.46 50.04 -6.70
CA GLU A 869 21.19 49.75 -7.94
C GLU A 869 20.61 48.60 -8.74
N GLU A 870 19.61 47.83 -8.20
CA GLU A 870 19.02 46.65 -8.86
C GLU A 870 17.70 46.93 -9.59
N GLU A 871 17.13 48.13 -9.53
CA GLU A 871 15.88 48.47 -10.22
C GLU A 871 15.95 48.46 -11.76
N GLY A 872 17.11 48.21 -12.37
CA GLY A 872 17.34 48.27 -13.82
C GLY A 872 17.36 46.94 -14.61
N ARG A 873 17.28 45.78 -13.96
CA ARG A 873 17.32 44.48 -14.64
C ARG A 873 16.04 43.69 -14.45
N LYS A 874 15.02 44.07 -15.21
CA LYS A 874 13.88 43.19 -15.51
C LYS A 874 14.17 42.45 -16.82
N GLU A 875 14.76 41.26 -16.73
CA GLU A 875 14.62 40.25 -17.78
C GLU A 875 14.82 38.86 -17.16
N SER A 876 13.82 38.02 -17.41
CA SER A 876 13.73 36.57 -17.12
C SER A 876 13.59 36.18 -15.62
N LEU A 877 12.41 35.65 -15.30
CA LEU A 877 12.18 34.82 -14.11
C LEU A 877 13.17 33.64 -14.14
N PRO A 878 14.01 33.44 -13.11
CA PRO A 878 14.83 32.25 -13.03
C PRO A 878 13.97 31.02 -12.83
N LEU A 879 14.25 30.00 -13.61
CA LEU A 879 13.74 28.66 -13.41
C LEU A 879 14.05 28.17 -11.99
N ARG A 880 13.08 27.61 -11.32
CA ARG A 880 13.12 27.00 -9.97
C ARG A 880 14.36 26.13 -9.79
N GLY A 881 15.41 26.65 -9.22
CA GLY A 881 16.69 26.02 -8.93
C GLY A 881 17.71 27.04 -8.38
N GLU A 882 17.46 28.32 -8.57
CA GLU A 882 18.39 29.39 -8.17
C GLU A 882 17.89 30.34 -7.08
N VAL A 883 16.76 30.03 -6.44
CA VAL A 883 16.24 30.84 -5.32
C VAL A 883 16.48 30.09 -4.03
N GLY A 884 17.66 30.20 -3.50
CA GLY A 884 18.09 29.66 -2.23
C GLY A 884 19.56 29.92 -1.98
N GLY A 885 20.08 31.04 -2.42
CA GLY A 885 21.38 31.50 -1.97
C GLY A 885 21.34 31.68 -0.48
N GLY A 886 21.86 30.73 0.28
CA GLY A 886 22.09 30.91 1.71
C GLY A 886 22.97 32.12 1.92
N LEU A 887 22.67 32.86 2.96
CA LEU A 887 23.22 34.17 3.16
C LEU A 887 24.46 34.17 4.03
N TYR A 888 24.71 33.09 4.81
CA TYR A 888 25.81 33.05 5.75
C TYR A 888 26.37 31.66 6.02
N LEU A 889 27.61 31.65 6.54
CA LEU A 889 28.28 30.47 7.08
C LEU A 889 28.02 30.40 8.58
N LEU A 890 27.52 29.25 9.09
CA LEU A 890 27.25 29.01 10.51
C LEU A 890 28.29 28.09 11.12
N ILE A 891 28.93 28.46 12.21
CA ILE A 891 29.94 27.63 12.88
C ILE A 891 29.63 27.51 14.38
N GLY A 892 29.68 26.29 14.94
CA GLY A 892 29.49 26.10 16.37
C GLY A 892 29.88 24.70 16.86
N PRO A 893 30.02 24.52 18.18
CA PRO A 893 30.47 23.30 18.80
C PRO A 893 29.36 22.25 18.89
N GLY A 894 29.71 20.99 18.63
CA GLY A 894 28.80 19.83 18.76
C GLY A 894 27.74 19.76 17.66
N ARG A 895 26.76 18.87 17.86
CA ARG A 895 25.71 18.61 16.88
C ARG A 895 24.74 19.78 16.73
N TRP A 896 24.37 20.09 15.51
CA TRP A 896 23.29 21.02 15.25
C TRP A 896 21.93 20.29 15.25
N GLY A 897 20.89 20.92 15.82
CA GLY A 897 19.54 20.39 15.86
C GLY A 897 19.33 19.21 16.81
N SER A 898 20.22 18.99 17.74
CA SER A 898 20.03 17.97 18.80
C SER A 898 19.02 18.43 19.84
N SER A 899 18.02 17.60 20.16
CA SER A 899 17.09 17.87 21.26
C SER A 899 17.73 17.77 22.65
N ASP A 900 18.90 17.13 22.76
CA ASP A 900 19.69 17.04 23.98
C ASP A 900 20.80 18.11 23.97
N PRO A 901 20.71 19.17 24.82
CA PRO A 901 21.68 20.22 24.86
C PRO A 901 23.09 19.76 25.22
N TRP A 902 23.24 18.59 25.84
CA TRP A 902 24.56 18.01 26.15
C TRP A 902 25.23 17.36 24.93
N LEU A 903 24.52 17.19 23.83
CA LEU A 903 25.05 16.66 22.57
C LEU A 903 25.26 17.74 21.52
N GLY A 904 24.66 18.92 21.70
CA GLY A 904 24.81 20.01 20.75
C GLY A 904 23.79 21.14 20.89
N ILE A 905 23.73 22.01 19.88
CA ILE A 905 22.87 23.20 19.88
C ILE A 905 21.49 22.85 19.37
N PRO A 906 20.40 23.03 20.16
CA PRO A 906 19.05 22.55 19.84
C PRO A 906 18.31 23.51 18.88
N VAL A 907 18.92 23.88 17.76
CA VAL A 907 18.26 24.72 16.75
C VAL A 907 17.23 23.94 15.94
N LYS A 908 16.14 24.62 15.58
CA LYS A 908 15.20 24.19 14.56
C LYS A 908 15.61 24.77 13.21
N TRP A 909 15.15 24.14 12.12
CA TRP A 909 15.46 24.63 10.78
C TRP A 909 15.05 26.10 10.57
N SER A 910 13.87 26.50 11.04
CA SER A 910 13.38 27.88 10.95
C SER A 910 14.33 28.91 11.58
N GLN A 911 15.10 28.52 12.59
CA GLN A 911 16.02 29.39 13.31
C GLN A 911 17.32 29.64 12.57
N ILE A 912 17.65 28.82 11.57
CA ILE A 912 18.89 28.89 10.78
C ILE A 912 18.63 28.81 9.27
N SER A 913 17.44 29.11 8.82
CA SER A 913 16.95 28.92 7.44
C SER A 913 17.76 29.67 6.38
N ALA A 914 18.51 30.70 6.74
CA ALA A 914 19.39 31.45 5.85
C ALA A 914 20.84 30.93 5.83
N ALA A 915 21.19 29.90 6.61
CA ALA A 915 22.53 29.32 6.57
C ALA A 915 22.68 28.42 5.33
N GLN A 916 23.74 28.66 4.53
CA GLN A 916 24.06 27.83 3.34
C GLN A 916 25.09 26.75 3.65
N VAL A 917 26.00 27.04 4.55
CA VAL A 917 27.01 26.10 4.99
C VAL A 917 27.02 26.09 6.51
N ILE A 918 26.96 24.90 7.10
CA ILE A 918 26.96 24.70 8.55
C ILE A 918 28.19 23.90 8.91
N VAL A 919 28.90 24.37 9.94
CA VAL A 919 30.10 23.72 10.43
C VAL A 919 29.89 23.27 11.88
N GLU A 920 30.14 22.00 12.10
CA GLU A 920 30.30 21.40 13.42
C GLU A 920 31.76 21.42 13.81
N SER A 921 32.15 22.28 14.76
CA SER A 921 33.52 22.39 15.23
C SER A 921 33.66 21.61 16.55
N GLY A 922 34.55 20.62 16.59
CA GLY A 922 34.90 19.96 17.83
C GLY A 922 35.75 20.86 18.74
N LEU A 923 35.57 20.71 20.07
CA LEU A 923 36.39 21.30 21.10
C LEU A 923 37.05 20.17 21.90
N ASP A 924 38.27 20.45 22.45
CA ASP A 924 38.95 19.47 23.31
C ASP A 924 38.11 19.10 24.54
N SER A 925 37.39 20.06 25.08
CA SER A 925 36.46 19.90 26.21
C SER A 925 35.07 19.34 25.84
N PHE A 926 34.71 19.34 24.58
CA PHE A 926 33.37 18.92 24.09
C PHE A 926 33.47 18.21 22.75
N GLN A 927 33.39 16.87 22.81
CA GLN A 927 33.51 15.99 21.66
C GLN A 927 32.23 15.19 21.49
N VAL A 928 31.60 15.30 20.35
CA VAL A 928 30.36 14.57 20.02
C VAL A 928 30.47 14.02 18.60
N ASP A 929 30.07 12.75 18.39
CA ASP A 929 30.07 12.16 17.07
C ASP A 929 29.02 12.80 16.15
N PRO A 930 29.30 12.99 14.85
CA PRO A 930 28.34 13.53 13.90
C PRO A 930 27.04 12.75 13.88
N SER A 931 25.92 13.45 13.85
CA SER A 931 24.61 12.81 13.79
C SER A 931 24.17 12.59 12.36
N GLN A 932 23.80 11.35 12.01
CA GLN A 932 23.23 11.00 10.70
C GLN A 932 21.74 10.62 10.77
N GLY A 933 21.22 10.35 11.98
CA GLY A 933 19.89 9.76 12.18
C GLY A 933 18.77 10.74 12.48
N THR A 934 19.03 12.04 12.54
CA THR A 934 18.05 13.04 12.97
C THR A 934 17.24 13.63 11.83
N HIS A 935 16.00 14.03 12.11
CA HIS A 935 15.17 14.80 11.17
C HIS A 935 15.86 16.10 10.71
N PHE A 936 16.60 16.74 11.62
CA PHE A 936 17.36 17.94 11.31
C PHE A 936 18.40 17.69 10.22
N PHE A 937 19.20 16.62 10.37
CA PHE A 937 20.20 16.23 9.38
C PHE A 937 19.58 15.90 8.02
N GLN A 938 18.43 15.27 8.02
CA GLN A 938 17.69 14.94 6.80
C GLN A 938 17.22 16.18 6.05
N ASN A 939 16.66 17.14 6.77
CA ASN A 939 16.23 18.40 6.19
C ASN A 939 17.42 19.17 5.58
N LEU A 940 18.58 19.20 6.26
CA LEU A 940 19.79 19.81 5.74
C LEU A 940 20.23 19.22 4.40
N THR A 941 20.39 17.91 4.34
CA THR A 941 20.85 17.22 3.12
C THR A 941 19.89 17.40 1.95
N SER A 942 18.62 17.47 2.25
CA SER A 942 17.56 17.60 1.23
C SER A 942 17.39 19.04 0.72
N LEU A 943 17.68 20.02 1.57
CA LEU A 943 17.63 21.43 1.18
C LEU A 943 18.94 21.92 0.52
N GLY A 944 19.91 21.01 0.33
CA GLY A 944 21.16 21.32 -0.33
C GLY A 944 22.11 22.19 0.53
N VAL A 945 21.90 22.20 1.85
CA VAL A 945 22.80 22.88 2.78
C VAL A 945 24.04 22.01 3.00
N CYS A 946 25.21 22.59 2.84
CA CYS A 946 26.43 21.85 3.09
C CYS A 946 26.71 21.73 4.59
N TYR A 947 27.15 20.55 5.01
CA TYR A 947 27.47 20.26 6.41
C TYR A 947 28.90 19.76 6.53
N LEU A 948 29.71 20.48 7.31
CA LEU A 948 31.14 20.23 7.48
C LEU A 948 31.44 19.88 8.93
N THR A 949 32.24 18.86 9.15
CA THR A 949 32.76 18.55 10.49
C THR A 949 34.26 18.82 10.55
N VAL A 950 34.72 19.54 11.58
CA VAL A 950 36.11 19.90 11.77
C VAL A 950 36.52 19.68 13.23
N ASN A 951 37.58 18.88 13.44
CA ASN A 951 38.17 18.61 14.75
C ASN A 951 39.64 19.07 14.77
N ALA A 952 39.84 20.37 14.59
CA ALA A 952 41.18 20.99 14.48
C ALA A 952 42.10 20.63 15.66
N PHE A 953 41.57 20.46 16.86
CA PHE A 953 42.33 20.07 18.08
C PHE A 953 42.92 18.64 17.98
N ARG A 954 42.40 17.77 17.09
CA ARG A 954 42.96 16.43 16.80
C ARG A 954 43.79 16.37 15.54
N GLY A 955 43.99 17.52 14.87
CA GLY A 955 44.64 17.58 13.57
C GLY A 955 43.78 17.09 12.42
N ASP A 956 42.44 16.97 12.64
CA ASP A 956 41.44 16.58 11.62
C ASP A 956 40.78 17.88 11.13
N GLY A 957 41.35 18.43 10.06
CA GLY A 957 40.92 19.69 9.47
C GLY A 957 41.57 20.95 10.11
N ILE A 958 41.13 22.11 9.60
CA ILE A 958 41.61 23.43 9.99
C ILE A 958 40.42 24.32 10.32
N TYR A 959 40.51 25.09 11.41
CA TYR A 959 39.60 26.17 11.71
C TYR A 959 40.37 27.31 12.38
N ARG A 960 40.44 28.46 11.74
CA ARG A 960 41.20 29.62 12.19
C ARG A 960 40.27 30.67 12.81
N GLN A 961 39.74 30.38 13.98
CA GLN A 961 38.82 31.28 14.68
C GLN A 961 39.48 32.65 15.00
N GLU A 962 40.78 32.70 15.28
CA GLU A 962 41.52 33.91 15.56
C GLU A 962 41.43 34.94 14.44
N VAL A 963 41.28 34.51 13.20
CA VAL A 963 41.06 35.40 12.05
C VAL A 963 39.70 36.08 12.13
N LEU A 964 38.67 35.34 12.56
CA LEU A 964 37.31 35.87 12.71
C LEU A 964 37.22 36.79 13.94
N ASP A 965 37.93 36.45 15.02
CA ASP A 965 37.96 37.25 16.26
C ASP A 965 38.61 38.60 16.04
N ALA A 966 39.52 38.70 15.08
CA ALA A 966 40.20 39.97 14.72
C ALA A 966 39.30 40.91 13.89
N LEU A 967 38.21 40.44 13.32
CA LEU A 967 37.28 41.25 12.52
C LEU A 967 36.30 42.04 13.40
N PRO A 968 35.87 43.25 12.96
CA PRO A 968 34.85 43.99 13.66
C PRO A 968 33.52 43.21 13.63
N ALA A 969 32.85 43.06 14.78
CA ALA A 969 31.54 42.40 14.83
C ALA A 969 30.45 43.32 14.23
N VAL A 970 29.60 42.76 13.38
CA VAL A 970 28.34 43.39 12.96
C VAL A 970 27.37 43.38 14.13
N GLN A 971 27.33 42.23 14.81
CA GLN A 971 26.54 41.98 16.01
C GLN A 971 27.28 41.01 16.93
N GLU A 972 27.25 41.29 18.22
CA GLU A 972 27.79 40.37 19.23
C GLU A 972 26.82 40.23 20.39
N THR A 973 26.59 38.98 20.78
CA THR A 973 25.74 38.61 21.91
C THR A 973 26.59 37.98 23.02
N ALA A 974 25.94 37.42 24.05
CA ALA A 974 26.69 36.75 25.12
C ALA A 974 27.54 35.60 24.57
N HIS A 975 26.97 34.76 23.65
CA HIS A 975 27.59 33.52 23.20
C HIS A 975 27.92 33.52 21.71
N VAL A 976 27.29 34.36 20.89
CA VAL A 976 27.37 34.32 19.41
C VAL A 976 27.93 35.61 18.87
N ARG A 977 28.75 35.51 17.84
CA ARG A 977 29.33 36.64 17.12
C ARG A 977 29.03 36.54 15.64
N HIS A 978 28.54 37.62 15.06
CA HIS A 978 28.31 37.83 13.64
C HIS A 978 29.35 38.80 13.09
N VAL A 979 30.10 38.35 12.08
CA VAL A 979 31.08 39.18 11.37
C VAL A 979 30.75 39.20 9.87
N ARG A 980 31.11 40.28 9.21
CA ARG A 980 30.93 40.41 7.77
C ARG A 980 32.27 40.72 7.12
N LEU A 981 32.63 39.90 6.15
CA LEU A 981 33.89 40.06 5.43
C LEU A 981 33.80 41.16 4.36
N PRO A 982 34.90 41.87 4.10
CA PRO A 982 34.96 42.89 3.04
C PRO A 982 34.78 42.27 1.65
N ALA A 983 35.33 41.09 1.40
CA ALA A 983 35.18 40.31 0.19
C ALA A 983 34.44 39.00 0.48
N PRO A 984 33.63 38.45 -0.46
CA PRO A 984 32.92 37.19 -0.26
C PRO A 984 33.89 36.01 -0.13
N LEU A 985 33.50 35.02 0.63
CA LEU A 985 34.20 33.75 0.74
C LEU A 985 34.12 32.95 -0.58
N THR A 986 35.14 32.15 -0.83
CA THR A 986 35.06 31.05 -1.79
C THR A 986 34.99 29.74 -1.03
N ILE A 987 33.81 29.11 -1.02
CA ILE A 987 33.57 27.83 -0.33
C ILE A 987 33.42 26.74 -1.41
N LYS A 988 34.27 25.73 -1.36
CA LYS A 988 34.21 24.58 -2.27
C LYS A 988 33.97 23.32 -1.46
N VAL A 989 32.95 22.55 -1.83
CA VAL A 989 32.53 21.32 -1.13
C VAL A 989 32.40 20.19 -2.13
N ASP A 990 33.14 19.11 -1.90
CA ASP A 990 33.07 17.84 -2.65
C ASP A 990 32.61 16.72 -1.70
N GLY A 991 31.32 16.44 -1.69
CA GLY A 991 30.75 15.40 -0.84
C GLY A 991 31.08 13.98 -1.28
N CYS A 992 31.55 13.77 -2.52
CA CYS A 992 32.05 12.46 -2.98
C CYS A 992 33.41 12.14 -2.38
N LYS A 993 34.32 13.12 -2.40
CA LYS A 993 35.66 13.02 -1.81
C LYS A 993 35.66 13.38 -0.32
N LYS A 994 34.53 13.88 0.21
CA LYS A 994 34.33 14.35 1.60
C LYS A 994 35.21 15.52 1.98
N GLU A 995 35.70 16.24 1.03
CA GLU A 995 36.62 17.39 1.21
C GLU A 995 35.87 18.72 1.09
N ALA A 996 36.17 19.66 1.94
CA ALA A 996 35.71 21.05 1.80
C ALA A 996 36.75 22.05 2.22
N VAL A 997 36.79 23.17 1.53
CA VAL A 997 37.67 24.32 1.86
C VAL A 997 36.88 25.61 1.85
N VAL A 998 37.14 26.45 2.83
CA VAL A 998 36.66 27.83 2.93
C VAL A 998 37.85 28.77 2.80
N LEU A 999 37.87 29.51 1.69
CA LEU A 999 38.96 30.42 1.36
C LEU A 999 38.52 31.88 1.57
N GLN A 1000 39.41 32.71 2.07
CA GLN A 1000 39.15 34.15 2.15
C GLN A 1000 39.19 34.76 0.74
N GLY A 1001 38.18 35.56 0.40
CA GLY A 1001 38.20 36.32 -0.84
C GLY A 1001 39.37 37.29 -0.88
N GLN A 1002 40.10 37.30 -1.96
CA GLN A 1002 41.09 38.35 -2.21
C GLN A 1002 40.37 39.63 -2.66
N GLU A 1003 40.70 40.79 -2.05
CA GLU A 1003 40.30 42.08 -2.60
C GLU A 1003 40.92 42.21 -4.00
N GLY A 1004 40.09 42.15 -5.04
CA GLY A 1004 40.48 42.34 -6.42
C GLY A 1004 40.71 43.79 -6.75
#